data_a2b9113598b3dcc2adfc7b63f5f22736
#
_entry.id   a2b9113598b3dcc2adfc7b63f5f22736
#
_cell.length_a   1.000
_cell.length_b   1.000
_cell.length_c   1.000
_cell.angle_alpha   90.00
_cell.angle_beta   90.00
_cell.angle_gamma   90.00
#
_symmetry.space_group_name_H-M   'P 1'
#
loop_
_entity.id
_entity.type
_entity.pdbx_description
1 polymer ?
#
loop_
_entity_poly.entity_id
_entity_poly.type
_entity_poly.pdbx_seq_one_letter_code
_entity_poly.pdbx_strand_id
1 'polypeptide(L)'
;MQAADWRPRLESLLAEFRIRQNESARSGVKPDRIEAARAWHAELVDHGLAAPGWPRAVGGLELSLADQLDYYRMTTEAGAPPHPCPLSFILAPTLITHGTQQQKDRFLRPLLRADEFWCQGFSEPGAGSDLSSLSTRAVRDGDVYRVSGQKVWTSMADRADWMFALVRTGTGDKPSDGITYLLIPMNSPGITVRPLRDISGAAHFAEVFLDDVAVPVENRVGEEGAGWSIMRTSLGHERATAFLADEFKYRRTVDRVVELVAARQLDGDPLVRQDIARMESGVRTIAANSARALAAVLRGEDPGGVASVNRLVKSEFEQHLHALALRAVGPYAALGSRAPDAVDNGRWTFGYLMSRATTIGAGTAEIQRNTIAESVLGLPSHRGEGTRTAAVTPGAPLAVPEEDERELRDVLAKTLAAKVDVASLLDRKRAIDATDPAVWSALVEFGLPGLAVAESLGGAGARPRLLYAALEEAGKALAPGPLVPTVTALDIAVQCGAKDLVERLAAGTPAAFAVPLHDGGWVTEGIELPEWDGAALRGVVPIVAGAPSAEVLVVLARAGDGEVLLAVDAGAEGVDVTAHQPLDLTGTIGAVTFTGATGEVLADGTDVGRVMRAARRQALLAVAADSVGVAARALALAVEWAGERHQFGRAIGSFQAVSHRCADILVALEGARSQVLAAAEVDLEESEYLVDLATAAALDAAVMATEGALQIHGGIGFTWEHPIHLLLRRAQANAVLVGRADALRDRAAAELLRPLREKRIEQALSR
;
A
#
# COMPACT_ATOMS: atom_id res chain seq x y z
N MET A 1 -1.09 11.99 -36.32
CA MET A 1 -0.44 10.69 -36.08
C MET A 1 -1.32 9.92 -35.10
N GLN A 2 -1.74 8.71 -35.41
CA GLN A 2 -2.67 7.95 -34.58
C GLN A 2 -1.99 7.47 -33.29
N ALA A 3 -2.72 7.43 -32.17
CA ALA A 3 -2.23 6.94 -30.87
C ALA A 3 -1.71 5.49 -30.92
N ALA A 4 -2.09 4.73 -31.91
CA ALA A 4 -1.73 3.31 -32.09
C ALA A 4 -0.26 3.04 -32.48
N ASP A 5 0.54 4.07 -32.79
CA ASP A 5 1.88 3.90 -33.41
C ASP A 5 3.07 4.17 -32.44
N TRP A 6 2.81 4.50 -31.17
CA TRP A 6 3.89 4.87 -30.24
C TRP A 6 4.69 3.66 -29.76
N ARG A 7 4.03 2.52 -29.50
CA ARG A 7 4.66 1.34 -28.89
C ARG A 7 5.76 0.71 -29.75
N PRO A 8 5.54 0.36 -31.04
CA PRO A 8 6.60 -0.18 -31.89
C PRO A 8 7.77 0.78 -32.08
N ARG A 9 7.49 2.08 -32.14
CA ARG A 9 8.53 3.11 -32.25
C ARG A 9 9.38 3.22 -30.99
N LEU A 10 8.78 3.14 -29.82
CA LEU A 10 9.50 3.11 -28.56
C LEU A 10 10.31 1.82 -28.43
N GLU A 11 9.76 0.68 -28.80
CA GLU A 11 10.48 -0.61 -28.82
C GLU A 11 11.74 -0.56 -29.67
N SER A 12 11.64 -0.01 -30.88
CA SER A 12 12.78 0.17 -31.77
C SER A 12 13.85 1.05 -31.15
N LEU A 13 13.45 2.21 -30.60
CA LEU A 13 14.37 3.15 -29.98
C LEU A 13 15.05 2.56 -28.73
N LEU A 14 14.32 1.79 -27.92
CA LEU A 14 14.85 1.09 -26.75
C LEU A 14 15.82 -0.04 -27.14
N ALA A 15 15.58 -0.72 -28.26
CA ALA A 15 16.50 -1.73 -28.79
C ALA A 15 17.84 -1.09 -29.20
N GLU A 16 17.81 0.02 -29.89
CA GLU A 16 19.01 0.79 -30.24
C GLU A 16 19.75 1.32 -29.01
N PHE A 17 19.01 1.82 -28.01
CA PHE A 17 19.57 2.28 -26.75
C PHE A 17 20.31 1.13 -26.03
N ARG A 18 19.74 -0.08 -25.96
CA ARG A 18 20.40 -1.26 -25.35
C ARG A 18 21.68 -1.66 -26.07
N ILE A 19 21.72 -1.57 -27.42
CA ILE A 19 22.91 -1.83 -28.19
C ILE A 19 24.03 -0.86 -27.79
N ARG A 20 23.75 0.43 -27.77
CA ARG A 20 24.71 1.49 -27.38
C ARG A 20 25.21 1.30 -25.93
N GLN A 21 24.34 0.91 -25.01
CA GLN A 21 24.74 0.60 -23.62
C GLN A 21 25.72 -0.58 -23.55
N ASN A 22 25.46 -1.64 -24.31
CA ASN A 22 26.33 -2.82 -24.36
C ASN A 22 27.71 -2.49 -24.96
N GLU A 23 27.74 -1.65 -25.99
CA GLU A 23 29.00 -1.18 -26.60
C GLU A 23 29.80 -0.32 -25.63
N SER A 24 29.14 0.61 -24.91
CA SER A 24 29.78 1.44 -23.88
C SER A 24 30.34 0.58 -22.72
N ALA A 25 29.60 -0.45 -22.31
CA ALA A 25 30.06 -1.38 -21.28
C ALA A 25 31.29 -2.18 -21.72
N ARG A 26 31.36 -2.59 -22.99
CA ARG A 26 32.52 -3.29 -23.58
C ARG A 26 33.74 -2.38 -23.74
N SER A 27 33.55 -1.11 -24.06
CA SER A 27 34.64 -0.14 -24.22
C SER A 27 35.26 0.31 -22.88
N GLY A 28 34.63 0.02 -21.76
CA GLY A 28 35.05 0.45 -20.43
C GLY A 28 34.88 1.96 -20.17
N VAL A 29 34.37 2.71 -21.13
CA VAL A 29 34.09 4.15 -20.99
C VAL A 29 32.73 4.33 -20.34
N LYS A 30 32.69 4.85 -19.11
CA LYS A 30 31.44 5.25 -18.47
C LYS A 30 31.08 6.68 -18.88
N PRO A 31 30.00 6.89 -19.66
CA PRO A 31 29.56 8.23 -20.00
C PRO A 31 29.12 8.99 -18.73
N ASP A 32 29.22 10.30 -18.75
CA ASP A 32 28.58 11.14 -17.74
C ASP A 32 27.08 10.85 -17.70
N ARG A 33 26.54 10.60 -16.51
CA ARG A 33 25.15 10.18 -16.35
C ARG A 33 24.16 11.26 -16.79
N ILE A 34 24.49 12.52 -16.57
CA ILE A 34 23.63 13.65 -16.93
C ILE A 34 23.63 13.82 -18.42
N GLU A 35 24.79 13.79 -19.07
CA GLU A 35 24.91 13.89 -20.53
C GLU A 35 24.24 12.72 -21.25
N ALA A 36 24.38 11.50 -20.73
CA ALA A 36 23.69 10.34 -21.30
C ALA A 36 22.16 10.46 -21.16
N ALA A 37 21.67 11.00 -20.05
CA ALA A 37 20.24 11.23 -19.86
C ALA A 37 19.72 12.38 -20.76
N ARG A 38 20.48 13.46 -20.93
CA ARG A 38 20.16 14.56 -21.88
C ARG A 38 20.04 14.03 -23.31
N ALA A 39 21.04 13.29 -23.76
CA ALA A 39 21.03 12.71 -25.10
C ALA A 39 19.81 11.81 -25.33
N TRP A 40 19.47 10.97 -24.37
CA TRP A 40 18.29 10.11 -24.42
C TRP A 40 16.99 10.90 -24.52
N HIS A 41 16.81 11.93 -23.67
CA HIS A 41 15.57 12.74 -23.69
C HIS A 41 15.46 13.61 -24.92
N ALA A 42 16.57 14.12 -25.45
CA ALA A 42 16.60 14.80 -26.74
C ALA A 42 16.13 13.87 -27.87
N GLU A 43 16.62 12.62 -27.89
CA GLU A 43 16.24 11.60 -28.85
C GLU A 43 14.74 11.24 -28.76
N LEU A 44 14.20 11.08 -27.53
CA LEU A 44 12.76 10.88 -27.32
C LEU A 44 11.92 12.04 -27.92
N VAL A 45 12.34 13.29 -27.73
CA VAL A 45 11.65 14.46 -28.30
C VAL A 45 11.73 14.48 -29.81
N ASP A 46 12.90 14.21 -30.39
CA ASP A 46 13.11 14.21 -31.83
C ASP A 46 12.31 13.10 -32.55
N HIS A 47 12.07 11.99 -31.86
CA HIS A 47 11.18 10.93 -32.33
C HIS A 47 9.70 11.15 -31.95
N GLY A 48 9.35 12.26 -31.27
CA GLY A 48 7.99 12.52 -30.81
C GLY A 48 7.46 11.47 -29.83
N LEU A 49 8.34 10.94 -28.98
CA LEU A 49 8.04 9.91 -27.97
C LEU A 49 8.19 10.43 -26.53
N ALA A 50 8.54 11.70 -26.35
CA ALA A 50 8.63 12.30 -25.02
C ALA A 50 7.24 12.62 -24.43
N ALA A 51 7.19 12.77 -23.10
CA ALA A 51 6.02 13.21 -22.34
C ALA A 51 4.72 12.43 -22.65
N PRO A 52 4.66 11.14 -22.29
CA PRO A 52 3.56 10.25 -22.69
C PRO A 52 2.18 10.76 -22.29
N GLY A 53 2.02 11.46 -21.15
CA GLY A 53 0.74 11.97 -20.67
C GLY A 53 0.41 13.41 -21.03
N TRP A 54 1.31 14.16 -21.69
CA TRP A 54 1.03 15.56 -22.02
C TRP A 54 0.16 15.69 -23.26
N PRO A 55 -0.61 16.80 -23.38
CA PRO A 55 -1.37 17.09 -24.58
C PRO A 55 -0.50 17.16 -25.83
N ARG A 56 -1.01 16.69 -26.96
CA ARG A 56 -0.31 16.75 -28.26
C ARG A 56 0.02 18.17 -28.70
N ALA A 57 -0.86 19.10 -28.36
CA ALA A 57 -0.66 20.54 -28.70
C ALA A 57 0.64 21.10 -28.11
N VAL A 58 1.21 20.49 -27.09
CA VAL A 58 2.46 20.91 -26.44
C VAL A 58 3.59 19.88 -26.59
N GLY A 59 3.47 18.97 -27.56
CA GLY A 59 4.53 18.01 -27.91
C GLY A 59 4.46 16.69 -27.15
N GLY A 60 3.39 16.40 -26.42
CA GLY A 60 3.16 15.12 -25.75
C GLY A 60 2.48 14.07 -26.63
N LEU A 61 2.37 12.87 -26.12
CA LEU A 61 1.72 11.73 -26.81
C LEU A 61 0.22 11.64 -26.49
N GLU A 62 -0.25 12.28 -25.43
CA GLU A 62 -1.64 12.21 -24.96
C GLU A 62 -2.13 10.77 -24.79
N LEU A 63 -1.26 9.92 -24.24
CA LEU A 63 -1.56 8.51 -24.01
C LEU A 63 -2.59 8.34 -22.90
N SER A 64 -3.39 7.30 -23.04
CA SER A 64 -4.19 6.80 -21.93
C SER A 64 -3.30 6.46 -20.72
N LEU A 65 -3.86 6.48 -19.52
CA LEU A 65 -3.09 6.15 -18.32
C LEU A 65 -2.53 4.73 -18.35
N ALA A 66 -3.26 3.77 -18.96
CA ALA A 66 -2.80 2.40 -19.16
C ALA A 66 -1.59 2.35 -20.11
N ASP A 67 -1.63 3.10 -21.22
CA ASP A 67 -0.49 3.20 -22.13
C ASP A 67 0.71 3.91 -21.50
N GLN A 68 0.49 4.88 -20.61
CA GLN A 68 1.56 5.53 -19.85
C GLN A 68 2.26 4.53 -18.91
N LEU A 69 1.52 3.64 -18.24
CA LEU A 69 2.10 2.56 -17.43
C LEU A 69 3.01 1.67 -18.27
N ASP A 70 2.52 1.21 -19.41
CA ASP A 70 3.32 0.40 -20.33
C ASP A 70 4.57 1.14 -20.81
N TYR A 71 4.44 2.42 -21.14
CA TYR A 71 5.57 3.27 -21.53
C TYR A 71 6.64 3.32 -20.42
N TYR A 72 6.26 3.60 -19.18
CA TYR A 72 7.20 3.67 -18.06
C TYR A 72 7.77 2.30 -17.68
N ARG A 73 6.99 1.23 -17.80
CA ARG A 73 7.48 -0.14 -17.64
C ARG A 73 8.57 -0.45 -18.67
N MET A 74 8.29 -0.26 -19.95
CA MET A 74 9.22 -0.54 -21.05
C MET A 74 10.53 0.25 -20.92
N THR A 75 10.46 1.53 -20.62
CA THR A 75 11.65 2.39 -20.44
C THR A 75 12.47 1.97 -19.22
N THR A 76 11.81 1.60 -18.12
CA THR A 76 12.48 1.17 -16.87
C THR A 76 13.15 -0.20 -17.04
N GLU A 77 12.47 -1.17 -17.66
CA GLU A 77 13.01 -2.50 -17.96
C GLU A 77 14.19 -2.45 -18.94
N ALA A 78 14.17 -1.50 -19.86
CA ALA A 78 15.28 -1.24 -20.76
C ALA A 78 16.49 -0.58 -20.07
N GLY A 79 16.32 -0.09 -18.83
CA GLY A 79 17.35 0.66 -18.11
C GLY A 79 17.58 2.07 -18.67
N ALA A 80 16.61 2.62 -19.40
CA ALA A 80 16.68 3.99 -19.90
C ALA A 80 16.79 5.00 -18.74
N PRO A 81 17.63 6.03 -18.84
CA PRO A 81 17.83 6.98 -17.76
C PRO A 81 16.59 7.86 -17.58
N PRO A 82 16.21 8.17 -16.32
CA PRO A 82 15.17 9.16 -16.06
C PRO A 82 15.61 10.56 -16.55
N HIS A 83 14.64 11.47 -16.68
CA HIS A 83 14.95 12.84 -17.05
C HIS A 83 15.96 13.46 -16.09
N PRO A 84 17.04 14.10 -16.59
CA PRO A 84 18.15 14.58 -15.74
C PRO A 84 17.74 15.76 -14.84
N CYS A 85 16.62 16.43 -15.15
CA CYS A 85 16.01 17.47 -14.33
C CYS A 85 14.59 17.02 -13.91
N PRO A 86 14.40 16.32 -12.78
CA PRO A 86 13.09 15.85 -12.33
C PRO A 86 12.06 16.95 -12.09
N LEU A 87 12.54 18.16 -11.78
CA LEU A 87 11.70 19.35 -11.57
C LEU A 87 10.94 19.79 -12.83
N SER A 88 11.39 19.33 -14.01
CA SER A 88 10.68 19.53 -15.29
C SER A 88 9.25 18.98 -15.23
N PHE A 89 9.03 17.86 -14.55
CA PHE A 89 7.70 17.24 -14.40
C PHE A 89 6.79 17.95 -13.40
N ILE A 90 7.32 18.91 -12.64
CA ILE A 90 6.55 19.79 -11.75
C ILE A 90 6.21 21.09 -12.50
N LEU A 91 7.19 21.68 -13.16
CA LEU A 91 7.03 22.96 -13.85
C LEU A 91 6.17 22.86 -15.12
N ALA A 92 6.39 21.84 -15.93
CA ALA A 92 5.73 21.77 -17.24
C ALA A 92 4.20 21.66 -17.13
N PRO A 93 3.60 20.80 -16.29
CA PRO A 93 2.15 20.79 -16.08
C PRO A 93 1.62 22.15 -15.56
N THR A 94 2.43 22.85 -14.76
CA THR A 94 2.09 24.19 -14.27
C THR A 94 2.01 25.18 -15.42
N LEU A 95 2.99 25.17 -16.32
CA LEU A 95 2.98 26.02 -17.52
C LEU A 95 1.86 25.65 -18.49
N ILE A 96 1.59 24.35 -18.66
CA ILE A 96 0.49 23.87 -19.52
C ILE A 96 -0.85 24.41 -19.02
N THR A 97 -1.06 24.44 -17.69
CA THR A 97 -2.33 24.85 -17.08
C THR A 97 -2.44 26.37 -16.94
N HIS A 98 -1.38 27.04 -16.45
CA HIS A 98 -1.43 28.45 -16.03
C HIS A 98 -0.55 29.39 -16.86
N GLY A 99 0.35 28.84 -17.66
CA GLY A 99 1.25 29.65 -18.51
C GLY A 99 0.55 30.31 -19.70
N THR A 100 1.08 31.46 -20.14
CA THR A 100 0.69 32.07 -21.42
C THR A 100 1.14 31.22 -22.60
N GLN A 101 0.57 31.41 -23.78
CA GLN A 101 1.01 30.69 -24.97
C GLN A 101 2.49 30.96 -25.28
N GLN A 102 2.94 32.21 -25.11
CA GLN A 102 4.35 32.55 -25.27
C GLN A 102 5.28 31.79 -24.31
N GLN A 103 4.88 31.63 -23.06
CA GLN A 103 5.64 30.82 -22.08
C GLN A 103 5.67 29.36 -22.46
N LYS A 104 4.56 28.79 -22.92
CA LYS A 104 4.48 27.39 -23.40
C LYS A 104 5.41 27.18 -24.60
N ASP A 105 5.34 28.05 -25.59
CA ASP A 105 6.17 27.95 -26.80
C ASP A 105 7.67 28.12 -26.49
N ARG A 106 8.01 28.97 -25.53
CA ARG A 106 9.40 29.25 -25.14
C ARG A 106 10.02 28.12 -24.30
N PHE A 107 9.27 27.57 -23.35
CA PHE A 107 9.87 26.75 -22.29
C PHE A 107 9.62 25.25 -22.42
N LEU A 108 8.47 24.80 -22.94
CA LEU A 108 8.11 23.39 -22.86
C LEU A 108 9.03 22.46 -23.66
N ARG A 109 9.42 22.84 -24.88
CA ARG A 109 10.29 21.98 -25.69
C ARG A 109 11.72 21.90 -25.16
N PRO A 110 12.42 23.02 -24.82
CA PRO A 110 13.75 22.96 -24.20
C PRO A 110 13.76 22.17 -22.88
N LEU A 111 12.69 22.29 -22.08
CA LEU A 111 12.51 21.58 -20.83
C LEU A 111 12.40 20.07 -21.04
N LEU A 112 11.61 19.61 -22.03
CA LEU A 112 11.48 18.20 -22.40
C LEU A 112 12.78 17.59 -22.91
N ARG A 113 13.55 18.35 -23.70
CA ARG A 113 14.85 17.91 -24.23
C ARG A 113 15.96 17.90 -23.19
N ALA A 114 15.71 18.46 -22.00
CA ALA A 114 16.72 18.79 -21.01
C ALA A 114 17.82 19.74 -21.56
N ASP A 115 17.47 20.62 -22.51
CA ASP A 115 18.36 21.65 -23.02
C ASP A 115 18.56 22.76 -21.97
N GLU A 116 17.55 23.00 -21.12
CA GLU A 116 17.57 23.94 -20.00
C GLU A 116 17.28 23.22 -18.69
N PHE A 117 18.08 23.49 -17.67
CA PHE A 117 17.91 22.96 -16.32
C PHE A 117 17.15 23.97 -15.45
N TRP A 118 16.26 23.44 -14.61
CA TRP A 118 15.42 24.23 -13.73
C TRP A 118 15.64 23.87 -12.26
N CYS A 119 15.63 24.88 -11.41
CA CYS A 119 15.62 24.68 -9.97
C CYS A 119 14.36 25.29 -9.33
N GLN A 120 14.02 24.81 -8.13
CA GLN A 120 12.83 25.22 -7.39
C GLN A 120 13.21 26.16 -6.24
N GLY A 121 12.75 27.40 -6.30
CA GLY A 121 12.97 28.44 -5.29
C GLY A 121 11.74 28.65 -4.41
N PHE A 122 11.33 27.63 -3.62
CA PHE A 122 10.17 27.75 -2.73
C PHE A 122 10.60 28.03 -1.29
N SER A 123 11.32 27.11 -0.66
CA SER A 123 11.70 27.18 0.74
C SER A 123 12.67 28.33 1.04
N GLU A 124 12.56 28.87 2.26
CA GLU A 124 13.44 29.91 2.82
C GLU A 124 13.95 29.45 4.19
N PRO A 125 15.01 30.04 4.75
CA PRO A 125 15.51 29.68 6.07
C PRO A 125 14.45 29.72 7.17
N GLY A 126 13.46 30.63 7.07
CA GLY A 126 12.33 30.75 8.00
C GLY A 126 11.01 30.13 7.51
N ALA A 127 10.94 29.59 6.30
CA ALA A 127 9.71 29.11 5.67
C ALA A 127 9.95 27.79 4.91
N GLY A 128 9.92 26.67 5.64
CA GLY A 128 9.97 25.32 5.09
C GLY A 128 8.61 24.65 5.14
N SER A 129 8.29 23.96 6.26
CA SER A 129 6.96 23.34 6.45
C SER A 129 5.83 24.37 6.48
N ASP A 130 6.09 25.57 6.99
CA ASP A 130 5.18 26.72 6.88
C ASP A 130 5.55 27.60 5.69
N LEU A 131 5.40 27.06 4.48
CA LEU A 131 5.77 27.73 3.24
C LEU A 131 4.98 29.03 3.01
N SER A 132 3.77 29.13 3.57
CA SER A 132 2.95 30.35 3.45
C SER A 132 3.57 31.58 4.13
N SER A 133 4.53 31.38 5.03
CA SER A 133 5.25 32.46 5.71
C SER A 133 6.47 32.98 4.95
N LEU A 134 6.67 32.59 3.69
CA LEU A 134 7.80 33.07 2.85
C LEU A 134 7.89 34.60 2.81
N SER A 135 9.12 35.12 2.77
CA SER A 135 9.44 36.54 2.91
C SER A 135 10.20 37.12 1.71
N THR A 136 10.72 36.30 0.78
CA THR A 136 11.36 36.82 -0.45
C THR A 136 10.41 37.75 -1.15
N ARG A 137 10.78 39.01 -1.24
CA ARG A 137 9.92 40.10 -1.71
C ARG A 137 10.16 40.34 -3.19
N ALA A 138 9.08 40.64 -3.90
CA ALA A 138 9.13 41.15 -5.29
C ALA A 138 8.28 42.42 -5.40
N VAL A 139 8.90 43.49 -5.78
CA VAL A 139 8.25 44.81 -5.98
C VAL A 139 8.20 45.10 -7.46
N ARG A 140 7.01 45.38 -7.97
CA ARG A 140 6.85 45.77 -9.40
C ARG A 140 7.40 47.18 -9.63
N ASP A 141 8.29 47.28 -10.62
CA ASP A 141 8.91 48.52 -11.08
C ASP A 141 8.79 48.56 -12.61
N GLY A 142 7.72 49.18 -13.12
CA GLY A 142 7.39 49.19 -14.54
C GLY A 142 7.13 47.77 -15.09
N ASP A 143 7.99 47.38 -16.03
CA ASP A 143 7.90 46.06 -16.70
C ASP A 143 8.75 44.97 -16.06
N VAL A 144 9.29 45.20 -14.87
CA VAL A 144 10.06 44.22 -14.14
C VAL A 144 9.57 44.09 -12.68
N TYR A 145 9.85 42.97 -12.07
CA TYR A 145 9.85 42.78 -10.61
C TYR A 145 11.27 42.88 -10.08
N ARG A 146 11.48 43.69 -9.03
CA ARG A 146 12.69 43.72 -8.23
C ARG A 146 12.57 42.72 -7.13
N VAL A 147 13.37 41.61 -7.20
CA VAL A 147 13.29 40.47 -6.29
C VAL A 147 14.45 40.47 -5.33
N SER A 148 14.14 40.48 -4.03
CA SER A 148 15.17 40.42 -2.95
C SER A 148 14.75 39.40 -1.87
N GLY A 149 15.70 38.57 -1.47
CA GLY A 149 15.51 37.53 -0.45
C GLY A 149 16.49 36.39 -0.55
N GLN A 150 16.15 35.28 0.11
CA GLN A 150 16.99 34.09 0.11
C GLN A 150 16.14 32.84 -0.02
N LYS A 151 16.55 31.94 -0.92
CA LYS A 151 16.01 30.60 -1.06
C LYS A 151 17.00 29.56 -0.54
N VAL A 152 16.49 28.47 0.01
CA VAL A 152 17.32 27.38 0.57
C VAL A 152 16.78 26.02 0.14
N TRP A 153 17.60 25.00 0.23
CA TRP A 153 17.29 23.63 -0.21
C TRP A 153 16.96 23.56 -1.71
N THR A 154 17.52 24.48 -2.48
CA THR A 154 17.30 24.59 -3.93
C THR A 154 18.13 23.54 -4.63
N SER A 155 17.49 22.46 -5.08
CA SER A 155 18.18 21.37 -5.77
C SER A 155 18.71 21.84 -7.12
N MET A 156 19.96 21.45 -7.44
CA MET A 156 20.62 21.72 -8.73
C MET A 156 20.78 23.22 -9.09
N ALA A 157 20.67 24.12 -8.13
CA ALA A 157 20.76 25.56 -8.43
C ALA A 157 22.12 25.99 -9.01
N ASP A 158 23.19 25.23 -8.71
CA ASP A 158 24.54 25.44 -9.27
C ASP A 158 24.65 25.15 -10.78
N ARG A 159 23.65 24.47 -11.35
CA ARG A 159 23.61 24.07 -12.77
C ARG A 159 22.37 24.55 -13.50
N ALA A 160 21.43 25.15 -12.77
CA ALA A 160 20.16 25.58 -13.33
C ALA A 160 20.31 26.85 -14.20
N ASP A 161 19.66 26.82 -15.35
CA ASP A 161 19.50 28.00 -16.21
C ASP A 161 18.37 28.88 -15.70
N TRP A 162 17.36 28.28 -15.08
CA TRP A 162 16.16 28.94 -14.62
C TRP A 162 15.75 28.47 -13.22
N MET A 163 15.11 29.36 -12.48
CA MET A 163 14.44 29.04 -11.22
C MET A 163 12.94 29.38 -11.33
N PHE A 164 12.08 28.44 -10.96
CA PHE A 164 10.69 28.76 -10.67
C PHE A 164 10.53 29.03 -9.17
N ALA A 165 10.06 30.20 -8.82
CA ALA A 165 10.07 30.69 -7.45
C ALA A 165 8.72 31.20 -6.97
N LEU A 166 8.44 31.02 -5.68
CA LEU A 166 7.37 31.71 -4.98
C LEU A 166 7.95 32.95 -4.29
N VAL A 167 7.32 34.09 -4.55
CA VAL A 167 7.75 35.39 -4.01
C VAL A 167 6.54 36.16 -3.46
N ARG A 168 6.77 37.09 -2.55
CA ARG A 168 5.74 37.90 -1.97
C ARG A 168 5.64 39.25 -2.72
N THR A 169 4.53 39.47 -3.38
CA THR A 169 4.20 40.75 -4.09
C THR A 169 3.21 41.60 -3.32
N GLY A 170 2.50 41.02 -2.36
CA GLY A 170 1.48 41.75 -1.60
C GLY A 170 1.17 41.06 -0.25
N THR A 171 0.19 41.60 0.43
CA THR A 171 -0.39 41.06 1.68
C THR A 171 -1.88 40.89 1.54
N GLY A 172 -2.50 40.04 2.34
CA GLY A 172 -3.95 39.85 2.40
C GLY A 172 -4.36 39.30 3.77
N ASP A 173 -5.58 38.79 3.87
CA ASP A 173 -6.15 38.29 5.12
C ASP A 173 -5.51 36.97 5.57
N LYS A 174 -4.98 36.21 4.64
CA LYS A 174 -4.33 34.92 4.89
C LYS A 174 -2.83 35.00 4.59
N PRO A 175 -1.98 34.25 5.29
CA PRO A 175 -0.54 34.19 5.01
C PRO A 175 -0.21 33.78 3.57
N SER A 176 -1.07 33.02 2.90
CA SER A 176 -0.95 32.60 1.50
C SER A 176 -1.27 33.69 0.47
N ASP A 177 -1.93 34.78 0.89
CA ASP A 177 -2.32 35.84 -0.02
C ASP A 177 -1.09 36.68 -0.42
N GLY A 178 -1.12 37.25 -1.63
CA GLY A 178 -0.01 38.06 -2.16
C GLY A 178 1.26 37.25 -2.50
N ILE A 179 1.17 35.94 -2.62
CA ILE A 179 2.25 35.10 -3.15
C ILE A 179 2.09 35.00 -4.66
N THR A 180 3.18 35.24 -5.40
CA THR A 180 3.24 35.20 -6.86
C THR A 180 4.27 34.19 -7.35
N TYR A 181 4.02 33.57 -8.50
CA TYR A 181 4.88 32.59 -9.12
C TYR A 181 5.70 33.22 -10.23
N LEU A 182 7.04 33.22 -10.13
CA LEU A 182 7.95 33.84 -11.11
C LEU A 182 8.93 32.83 -11.70
N LEU A 183 9.28 33.00 -12.96
CA LEU A 183 10.36 32.32 -13.66
C LEU A 183 11.57 33.26 -13.70
N ILE A 184 12.65 32.90 -13.03
CA ILE A 184 13.82 33.76 -12.82
C ILE A 184 15.02 33.16 -13.57
N PRO A 185 15.64 33.86 -14.52
CA PRO A 185 16.88 33.42 -15.16
C PRO A 185 18.01 33.39 -14.12
N MET A 186 18.69 32.25 -13.95
CA MET A 186 19.73 32.11 -12.94
C MET A 186 21.04 32.86 -13.22
N ASN A 187 21.21 33.33 -14.44
CA ASN A 187 22.34 34.20 -14.85
C ASN A 187 22.06 35.71 -14.64
N SER A 188 20.92 36.08 -14.03
CA SER A 188 20.58 37.47 -13.77
C SER A 188 21.55 38.12 -12.78
N PRO A 189 21.95 39.40 -13.00
CA PRO A 189 22.72 40.14 -11.99
C PRO A 189 22.00 40.18 -10.64
N GLY A 190 22.76 40.03 -9.54
CA GLY A 190 22.23 40.00 -8.17
C GLY A 190 21.93 38.61 -7.67
N ILE A 191 22.12 37.55 -8.46
CA ILE A 191 21.98 36.16 -7.99
C ILE A 191 23.34 35.63 -7.53
N THR A 192 23.34 35.06 -6.30
CA THR A 192 24.49 34.33 -5.76
C THR A 192 24.04 32.95 -5.32
N VAL A 193 24.68 31.91 -5.84
CA VAL A 193 24.41 30.50 -5.49
C VAL A 193 25.54 30.01 -4.59
N ARG A 194 25.16 29.46 -3.42
CA ARG A 194 26.08 28.84 -2.48
C ARG A 194 25.71 27.37 -2.29
N PRO A 195 26.53 26.42 -2.78
CA PRO A 195 26.27 25.00 -2.58
C PRO A 195 26.25 24.61 -1.11
N LEU A 196 25.28 23.77 -0.72
CA LEU A 196 25.15 23.17 0.59
C LEU A 196 25.56 21.69 0.53
N ARG A 197 26.49 21.29 1.40
CA ARG A 197 26.83 19.88 1.57
C ARG A 197 25.79 19.22 2.46
N ASP A 198 25.16 18.17 1.94
CA ASP A 198 24.28 17.31 2.70
C ASP A 198 25.04 16.25 3.52
N ILE A 199 24.31 15.41 4.25
CA ILE A 199 24.90 14.37 5.12
C ILE A 199 25.67 13.30 4.35
N SER A 200 25.47 13.15 3.03
CA SER A 200 26.27 12.26 2.18
C SER A 200 27.62 12.85 1.79
N GLY A 201 27.84 14.13 2.11
CA GLY A 201 29.01 14.90 1.72
C GLY A 201 28.96 15.45 0.29
N ALA A 202 27.84 15.23 -0.43
CA ALA A 202 27.60 15.81 -1.74
C ALA A 202 26.89 17.16 -1.62
N ALA A 203 26.97 17.98 -2.65
CA ALA A 203 26.30 19.28 -2.74
C ALA A 203 25.10 19.17 -3.69
N HIS A 204 24.01 18.52 -3.24
CA HIS A 204 22.78 18.40 -4.03
C HIS A 204 21.87 19.62 -3.93
N PHE A 205 22.07 20.43 -2.89
CA PHE A 205 21.25 21.60 -2.59
C PHE A 205 22.11 22.86 -2.57
N ALA A 206 21.46 23.99 -2.70
CA ALA A 206 22.10 25.31 -2.55
C ALA A 206 21.23 26.30 -1.78
N GLU A 207 21.89 27.30 -1.22
CA GLU A 207 21.29 28.61 -0.90
C GLU A 207 21.36 29.50 -2.15
N VAL A 208 20.29 30.20 -2.44
CA VAL A 208 20.23 31.19 -3.53
C VAL A 208 19.86 32.53 -2.94
N PHE A 209 20.80 33.49 -3.00
CA PHE A 209 20.61 34.87 -2.59
C PHE A 209 20.16 35.70 -3.81
N LEU A 210 19.14 36.48 -3.58
CA LEU A 210 18.56 37.42 -4.60
C LEU A 210 18.71 38.83 -4.04
N ASP A 211 19.51 39.64 -4.72
CA ASP A 211 19.78 41.02 -4.33
C ASP A 211 19.33 41.95 -5.49
N ASP A 212 18.16 42.54 -5.35
CA ASP A 212 17.53 43.45 -6.33
C ASP A 212 17.48 42.90 -7.77
N VAL A 213 17.19 41.60 -7.90
CA VAL A 213 17.16 40.88 -9.18
C VAL A 213 16.00 41.39 -10.03
N ALA A 214 16.30 41.85 -11.24
CA ALA A 214 15.29 42.30 -12.21
C ALA A 214 14.70 41.11 -12.96
N VAL A 215 13.41 40.84 -12.76
CA VAL A 215 12.67 39.75 -13.43
C VAL A 215 11.55 40.35 -14.28
N PRO A 216 11.54 40.14 -15.63
CA PRO A 216 10.49 40.66 -16.49
C PRO A 216 9.09 40.22 -16.02
N VAL A 217 8.09 41.12 -16.14
CA VAL A 217 6.70 40.84 -15.77
C VAL A 217 6.13 39.67 -16.61
N GLU A 218 6.58 39.51 -17.84
CA GLU A 218 6.22 38.40 -18.73
C GLU A 218 6.65 37.02 -18.20
N ASN A 219 7.59 36.98 -17.27
CA ASN A 219 8.04 35.76 -16.58
C ASN A 219 7.13 35.39 -15.38
N ARG A 220 6.07 36.14 -15.11
CA ARG A 220 5.05 35.78 -14.13
C ARG A 220 4.13 34.70 -14.69
N VAL A 221 3.93 33.61 -13.94
CA VAL A 221 2.96 32.57 -14.29
C VAL A 221 1.62 32.90 -13.62
N GLY A 222 0.59 33.00 -14.42
CA GLY A 222 -0.75 33.39 -13.98
C GLY A 222 -0.85 34.83 -13.46
N GLU A 223 -1.88 35.12 -12.65
CA GLU A 223 -2.11 36.45 -12.09
C GLU A 223 -1.22 36.73 -10.86
N GLU A 224 -0.96 38.00 -10.62
CA GLU A 224 -0.26 38.46 -9.42
C GLU A 224 -1.07 38.06 -8.15
N GLY A 225 -0.41 37.50 -7.16
CA GLY A 225 -1.07 37.01 -5.96
C GLY A 225 -1.64 35.57 -6.08
N ALA A 226 -1.68 34.99 -7.29
CA ALA A 226 -2.23 33.64 -7.50
C ALA A 226 -1.21 32.51 -7.28
N GLY A 227 0.02 32.82 -6.89
CA GLY A 227 1.11 31.84 -6.80
C GLY A 227 0.83 30.66 -5.87
N TRP A 228 0.05 30.87 -4.79
CA TRP A 228 -0.32 29.79 -3.89
C TRP A 228 -1.23 28.74 -4.55
N SER A 229 -2.24 29.17 -5.30
CA SER A 229 -3.12 28.25 -6.04
C SER A 229 -2.37 27.53 -7.17
N ILE A 230 -1.49 28.23 -7.87
CA ILE A 230 -0.64 27.68 -8.93
C ILE A 230 0.29 26.59 -8.36
N MET A 231 0.94 26.86 -7.22
CA MET A 231 1.79 25.88 -6.54
C MET A 231 1.01 24.62 -6.13
N ARG A 232 -0.24 24.77 -5.67
CA ARG A 232 -1.09 23.61 -5.32
C ARG A 232 -1.37 22.74 -6.55
N THR A 233 -1.61 23.34 -7.71
CA THR A 233 -1.76 22.63 -8.99
C THR A 233 -0.48 21.88 -9.35
N SER A 234 0.69 22.55 -9.23
CA SER A 234 2.01 21.95 -9.48
C SER A 234 2.24 20.69 -8.64
N LEU A 235 2.01 20.79 -7.33
CA LEU A 235 2.17 19.67 -6.39
C LEU A 235 1.09 18.58 -6.58
N GLY A 236 -0.08 18.93 -7.13
CA GLY A 236 -1.12 17.96 -7.48
C GLY A 236 -0.69 17.06 -8.64
N HIS A 237 -0.11 17.65 -9.69
CA HIS A 237 0.41 16.89 -10.84
C HIS A 237 1.63 16.03 -10.47
N GLU A 238 2.52 16.50 -9.60
CA GLU A 238 3.63 15.71 -9.07
C GLU A 238 3.12 14.41 -8.44
N ARG A 239 2.05 14.49 -7.65
CA ARG A 239 1.47 13.32 -7.00
C ARG A 239 0.85 12.33 -7.98
N ALA A 240 0.15 12.82 -9.01
CA ALA A 240 -0.54 11.96 -9.97
C ALA A 240 0.41 11.17 -10.88
N THR A 241 1.55 11.75 -11.28
CA THR A 241 2.53 11.09 -12.17
C THR A 241 3.55 10.22 -11.43
N ALA A 242 3.84 10.53 -10.16
CA ALA A 242 4.76 9.76 -9.32
C ALA A 242 4.30 8.30 -9.12
N PHE A 243 2.98 8.00 -9.21
CA PHE A 243 2.46 6.64 -9.08
C PHE A 243 2.94 5.69 -10.19
N LEU A 244 3.21 6.19 -11.38
CA LEU A 244 3.45 5.37 -12.55
C LEU A 244 4.86 4.74 -12.61
N ALA A 245 5.85 5.38 -12.00
CA ALA A 245 7.25 4.96 -12.10
C ALA A 245 7.81 4.39 -10.78
N ASP A 246 7.22 4.74 -9.64
CA ASP A 246 7.78 4.41 -8.33
C ASP A 246 7.78 2.90 -8.06
N GLU A 247 6.75 2.17 -8.48
CA GLU A 247 6.67 0.73 -8.33
C GLU A 247 7.89 0.04 -8.96
N PHE A 248 8.18 0.33 -10.21
CA PHE A 248 9.31 -0.26 -10.94
C PHE A 248 10.66 0.13 -10.34
N LYS A 249 10.80 1.39 -9.88
CA LYS A 249 12.01 1.84 -9.19
C LYS A 249 12.26 1.06 -7.91
N TYR A 250 11.23 0.92 -7.08
CA TYR A 250 11.36 0.21 -5.79
C TYR A 250 11.51 -1.28 -5.98
N ARG A 251 10.80 -1.90 -6.93
CA ARG A 251 10.97 -3.31 -7.29
C ARG A 251 12.43 -3.63 -7.60
N ARG A 252 13.05 -2.89 -8.52
CA ARG A 252 14.47 -3.07 -8.86
C ARG A 252 15.41 -2.91 -7.68
N THR A 253 15.07 -2.03 -6.74
CA THR A 253 15.93 -1.81 -5.56
C THR A 253 15.76 -2.96 -4.56
N VAL A 254 14.55 -3.46 -4.36
CA VAL A 254 14.29 -4.64 -3.53
C VAL A 254 14.98 -5.86 -4.10
N ASP A 255 14.87 -6.12 -5.41
CA ASP A 255 15.53 -7.25 -6.08
C ASP A 255 17.04 -7.25 -5.81
N ARG A 256 17.69 -6.08 -5.91
CA ARG A 256 19.12 -5.94 -5.58
C ARG A 256 19.45 -6.18 -4.11
N VAL A 257 18.55 -5.81 -3.18
CA VAL A 257 18.73 -6.12 -1.75
C VAL A 257 18.60 -7.62 -1.52
N VAL A 258 17.64 -8.27 -2.18
CA VAL A 258 17.46 -9.73 -2.12
C VAL A 258 18.69 -10.45 -2.68
N GLU A 259 19.23 -10.00 -3.82
CA GLU A 259 20.49 -10.50 -4.38
C GLU A 259 21.68 -10.29 -3.41
N LEU A 260 21.76 -9.12 -2.77
CA LEU A 260 22.81 -8.82 -1.77
C LEU A 260 22.70 -9.76 -0.55
N VAL A 261 21.51 -10.00 -0.03
CA VAL A 261 21.26 -10.91 1.09
C VAL A 261 21.66 -12.34 0.70
N ALA A 262 21.30 -12.80 -0.48
CA ALA A 262 21.68 -14.12 -0.98
C ALA A 262 23.21 -14.25 -1.17
N ALA A 263 23.87 -13.22 -1.73
CA ALA A 263 25.31 -13.20 -1.94
C ALA A 263 26.09 -13.21 -0.60
N ARG A 264 25.50 -12.65 0.45
CA ARG A 264 26.06 -12.61 1.80
C ARG A 264 25.68 -13.80 2.67
N GLN A 265 24.92 -14.76 2.14
CA GLN A 265 24.44 -15.97 2.85
C GLN A 265 23.62 -15.65 4.11
N LEU A 266 22.82 -14.58 4.07
CA LEU A 266 21.96 -14.15 5.16
C LEU A 266 20.53 -14.66 5.01
N ASP A 267 20.26 -15.49 4.00
CA ASP A 267 18.96 -16.09 3.68
C ASP A 267 18.45 -17.06 4.76
N GLY A 268 19.31 -17.49 5.68
CA GLY A 268 18.95 -18.28 6.86
C GLY A 268 18.67 -17.46 8.13
N ASP A 269 18.97 -16.17 8.15
CA ASP A 269 18.73 -15.32 9.33
C ASP A 269 17.25 -14.94 9.43
N PRO A 270 16.54 -15.34 10.53
CA PRO A 270 15.12 -15.08 10.66
C PRO A 270 14.76 -13.59 10.69
N LEU A 271 15.62 -12.72 11.21
CA LEU A 271 15.36 -11.28 11.23
C LEU A 271 15.49 -10.68 9.83
N VAL A 272 16.47 -11.13 9.06
CA VAL A 272 16.65 -10.69 7.66
C VAL A 272 15.45 -11.18 6.81
N ARG A 273 14.96 -12.39 7.04
CA ARG A 273 13.77 -12.93 6.35
C ARG A 273 12.53 -12.11 6.66
N GLN A 274 12.30 -11.73 7.93
CA GLN A 274 11.22 -10.82 8.30
C GLN A 274 11.31 -9.47 7.57
N ASP A 275 12.51 -8.91 7.47
CA ASP A 275 12.70 -7.62 6.79
C ASP A 275 12.51 -7.71 5.27
N ILE A 276 12.96 -8.80 4.62
CA ILE A 276 12.71 -9.06 3.20
C ILE A 276 11.20 -9.14 2.94
N ALA A 277 10.48 -9.89 3.76
CA ALA A 277 9.03 -10.01 3.63
C ALA A 277 8.33 -8.65 3.80
N ARG A 278 8.75 -7.82 4.78
CA ARG A 278 8.24 -6.46 4.95
C ARG A 278 8.57 -5.55 3.76
N MET A 279 9.77 -5.69 3.18
CA MET A 279 10.13 -4.92 1.97
C MET A 279 9.29 -5.33 0.76
N GLU A 280 9.06 -6.61 0.56
CA GLU A 280 8.16 -7.11 -0.49
C GLU A 280 6.73 -6.60 -0.27
N SER A 281 6.19 -6.73 0.94
CA SER A 281 4.89 -6.19 1.34
C SER A 281 4.79 -4.68 1.08
N GLY A 282 5.83 -3.92 1.39
CA GLY A 282 5.90 -2.47 1.14
C GLY A 282 5.82 -2.10 -0.34
N VAL A 283 6.56 -2.79 -1.22
CA VAL A 283 6.47 -2.59 -2.68
C VAL A 283 5.08 -2.93 -3.18
N ARG A 284 4.49 -4.03 -2.71
CA ARG A 284 3.13 -4.45 -3.08
C ARG A 284 2.07 -3.44 -2.62
N THR A 285 2.23 -2.89 -1.42
CA THR A 285 1.37 -1.80 -0.94
C THR A 285 1.43 -0.58 -1.87
N ILE A 286 2.65 -0.15 -2.25
CA ILE A 286 2.84 0.98 -3.16
C ILE A 286 2.18 0.69 -4.51
N ALA A 287 2.41 -0.51 -5.08
CA ALA A 287 1.83 -0.94 -6.35
C ALA A 287 0.30 -0.98 -6.30
N ALA A 288 -0.28 -1.67 -5.31
CA ALA A 288 -1.71 -1.84 -5.18
C ALA A 288 -2.44 -0.51 -4.90
N ASN A 289 -1.87 0.36 -4.06
CA ASN A 289 -2.41 1.71 -3.84
C ASN A 289 -2.34 2.56 -5.12
N SER A 290 -1.24 2.44 -5.88
CA SER A 290 -1.07 3.14 -7.15
C SER A 290 -2.10 2.65 -8.19
N ALA A 291 -2.33 1.34 -8.29
CA ALA A 291 -3.32 0.76 -9.18
C ALA A 291 -4.76 1.23 -8.82
N ARG A 292 -5.11 1.28 -7.54
CA ARG A 292 -6.42 1.78 -7.08
C ARG A 292 -6.60 3.26 -7.36
N ALA A 293 -5.59 4.09 -7.10
CA ALA A 293 -5.62 5.50 -7.42
C ALA A 293 -5.77 5.72 -8.93
N LEU A 294 -5.04 4.94 -9.73
CA LEU A 294 -5.10 4.97 -11.18
C LEU A 294 -6.50 4.59 -11.70
N ALA A 295 -7.08 3.50 -11.19
CA ALA A 295 -8.42 3.08 -11.57
C ALA A 295 -9.48 4.16 -11.28
N ALA A 296 -9.39 4.86 -10.15
CA ALA A 296 -10.27 5.98 -9.83
C ALA A 296 -10.11 7.14 -10.84
N VAL A 297 -8.88 7.53 -11.16
CA VAL A 297 -8.61 8.60 -12.15
C VAL A 297 -9.13 8.23 -13.54
N LEU A 298 -8.99 6.95 -13.96
CA LEU A 298 -9.52 6.47 -15.25
C LEU A 298 -11.04 6.57 -15.34
N ARG A 299 -11.75 6.51 -14.20
CA ARG A 299 -13.20 6.75 -14.14
C ARG A 299 -13.57 8.23 -14.03
N GLY A 300 -12.58 9.15 -14.01
CA GLY A 300 -12.78 10.58 -13.82
C GLY A 300 -13.05 10.99 -12.36
N GLU A 301 -12.71 10.13 -11.42
CA GLU A 301 -12.88 10.33 -9.98
C GLU A 301 -11.60 10.88 -9.34
N ASP A 302 -11.75 11.57 -8.20
CA ASP A 302 -10.60 12.00 -7.38
C ASP A 302 -10.00 10.76 -6.69
N PRO A 303 -8.68 10.48 -6.82
CA PRO A 303 -8.02 9.39 -6.09
C PRO A 303 -8.04 9.60 -4.56
N GLY A 304 -8.56 10.71 -4.08
CA GLY A 304 -8.76 11.00 -2.68
C GLY A 304 -7.48 11.05 -1.85
N GLY A 305 -7.56 10.50 -0.64
CA GLY A 305 -6.43 10.46 0.30
C GLY A 305 -5.30 9.49 -0.05
N VAL A 306 -5.49 8.60 -1.05
CA VAL A 306 -4.50 7.57 -1.44
C VAL A 306 -3.14 8.19 -1.77
N ALA A 307 -3.13 9.36 -2.41
CA ALA A 307 -1.90 10.08 -2.75
C ALA A 307 -1.07 10.46 -1.51
N SER A 308 -1.73 10.99 -0.47
CA SER A 308 -1.07 11.36 0.79
C SER A 308 -0.59 10.15 1.57
N VAL A 309 -1.38 9.08 1.59
CA VAL A 309 -1.01 7.79 2.18
C VAL A 309 0.21 7.21 1.47
N ASN A 310 0.19 7.12 0.12
CA ASN A 310 1.33 6.60 -0.64
C ASN A 310 2.61 7.45 -0.45
N ARG A 311 2.48 8.77 -0.33
CA ARG A 311 3.63 9.64 -0.06
C ARG A 311 4.31 9.29 1.27
N LEU A 312 3.51 9.04 2.32
CA LEU A 312 4.03 8.63 3.63
C LEU A 312 4.65 7.22 3.55
N VAL A 313 3.92 6.25 2.99
CA VAL A 313 4.39 4.86 2.82
C VAL A 313 5.73 4.83 2.09
N LYS A 314 5.85 5.50 0.93
CA LYS A 314 7.08 5.52 0.12
C LYS A 314 8.28 6.09 0.86
N SER A 315 8.09 7.19 1.58
CA SER A 315 9.19 7.87 2.27
C SER A 315 9.76 7.04 3.42
N GLU A 316 8.90 6.38 4.19
CA GLU A 316 9.33 5.50 5.29
C GLU A 316 9.87 4.17 4.76
N PHE A 317 9.25 3.62 3.72
CA PHE A 317 9.71 2.42 3.03
C PHE A 317 11.15 2.58 2.52
N GLU A 318 11.48 3.70 1.88
CA GLU A 318 12.83 3.94 1.35
C GLU A 318 13.88 3.96 2.46
N GLN A 319 13.55 4.48 3.63
CA GLN A 319 14.44 4.43 4.80
C GLN A 319 14.66 3.01 5.32
N HIS A 320 13.58 2.23 5.46
CA HIS A 320 13.66 0.84 5.92
C HIS A 320 14.43 -0.04 4.94
N LEU A 321 14.19 0.12 3.64
CA LEU A 321 14.88 -0.60 2.57
C LEU A 321 16.40 -0.40 2.64
N HIS A 322 16.84 0.85 2.74
CA HIS A 322 18.27 1.15 2.83
C HIS A 322 18.89 0.74 4.17
N ALA A 323 18.11 0.73 5.26
CA ALA A 323 18.57 0.21 6.55
C ALA A 323 18.81 -1.31 6.48
N LEU A 324 17.92 -2.07 5.83
CA LEU A 324 18.12 -3.50 5.57
C LEU A 324 19.35 -3.73 4.70
N ALA A 325 19.50 -2.97 3.62
CA ALA A 325 20.68 -3.08 2.75
C ALA A 325 21.99 -2.87 3.52
N LEU A 326 22.06 -1.87 4.41
CA LEU A 326 23.24 -1.66 5.25
C LEU A 326 23.52 -2.84 6.20
N ARG A 327 22.48 -3.44 6.80
CA ARG A 327 22.67 -4.64 7.62
C ARG A 327 23.21 -5.81 6.79
N ALA A 328 22.68 -6.00 5.57
CA ALA A 328 23.17 -7.03 4.65
C ALA A 328 24.60 -6.78 4.17
N VAL A 329 25.01 -5.53 4.00
CA VAL A 329 26.42 -5.16 3.74
C VAL A 329 27.34 -5.56 4.89
N GLY A 330 26.85 -5.57 6.14
CA GLY A 330 27.59 -5.96 7.34
C GLY A 330 28.68 -4.96 7.71
N PRO A 331 29.88 -5.41 8.19
CA PRO A 331 30.95 -4.52 8.63
C PRO A 331 31.43 -3.54 7.57
N TYR A 332 31.30 -3.87 6.29
CA TYR A 332 31.65 -2.97 5.19
C TYR A 332 30.74 -1.73 5.09
N ALA A 333 29.59 -1.73 5.78
CA ALA A 333 28.76 -0.54 5.92
C ALA A 333 29.41 0.60 6.71
N ALA A 334 30.47 0.30 7.50
CA ALA A 334 31.26 1.32 8.15
C ALA A 334 32.17 2.10 7.19
N LEU A 335 32.32 1.63 5.95
CA LEU A 335 33.10 2.34 4.92
C LEU A 335 32.26 3.49 4.35
N GLY A 336 32.91 4.64 4.17
CA GLY A 336 32.26 5.76 3.45
C GLY A 336 31.96 5.39 2.00
N SER A 337 30.93 6.03 1.43
CA SER A 337 30.44 5.72 0.07
C SER A 337 31.46 5.90 -1.06
N ARG A 338 32.58 6.55 -0.79
CA ARG A 338 33.71 6.76 -1.74
C ARG A 338 34.91 5.87 -1.46
N ALA A 339 34.85 5.00 -0.45
CA ALA A 339 35.97 4.10 -0.14
C ALA A 339 36.13 3.07 -1.28
N PRO A 340 37.37 2.72 -1.67
CA PRO A 340 37.63 1.76 -2.76
C PRO A 340 36.97 0.38 -2.53
N ASP A 341 36.93 -0.05 -1.25
CA ASP A 341 36.40 -1.36 -0.85
C ASP A 341 34.89 -1.31 -0.48
N ALA A 342 34.23 -0.18 -0.72
CA ALA A 342 32.80 -0.04 -0.44
C ALA A 342 31.97 -0.95 -1.35
N VAL A 343 31.09 -1.75 -0.76
CA VAL A 343 30.21 -2.68 -1.51
C VAL A 343 29.36 -1.90 -2.51
N ASP A 344 29.24 -2.43 -3.73
CA ASP A 344 28.50 -1.79 -4.85
C ASP A 344 28.92 -0.32 -5.09
N ASN A 345 30.21 -0.04 -5.00
CA ASN A 345 30.78 1.32 -5.08
C ASN A 345 30.12 2.32 -4.11
N GLY A 346 29.80 1.86 -2.92
CA GLY A 346 29.24 2.69 -1.85
C GLY A 346 27.77 3.07 -2.03
N ARG A 347 27.06 2.43 -2.98
CA ARG A 347 25.65 2.69 -3.28
C ARG A 347 24.76 2.63 -2.04
N TRP A 348 24.94 1.59 -1.23
CA TRP A 348 24.09 1.32 -0.09
C TRP A 348 24.29 2.32 1.04
N THR A 349 25.54 2.67 1.36
CA THR A 349 25.87 3.71 2.35
C THR A 349 25.38 5.08 1.88
N PHE A 350 25.60 5.43 0.61
CA PHE A 350 25.07 6.66 0.02
C PHE A 350 23.54 6.69 0.06
N GLY A 351 22.88 5.61 -0.39
CA GLY A 351 21.42 5.49 -0.38
C GLY A 351 20.81 5.61 1.01
N TYR A 352 21.42 5.01 2.02
CA TYR A 352 21.00 5.13 3.41
C TYR A 352 21.02 6.59 3.89
N LEU A 353 22.10 7.31 3.64
CA LEU A 353 22.19 8.72 4.01
C LEU A 353 21.16 9.56 3.26
N MET A 354 21.03 9.39 1.94
CA MET A 354 20.09 10.12 1.12
C MET A 354 18.63 9.83 1.47
N SER A 355 18.31 8.59 1.86
CA SER A 355 16.95 8.23 2.26
C SER A 355 16.42 9.02 3.47
N ARG A 356 17.31 9.64 4.27
CA ARG A 356 16.87 10.51 5.38
C ARG A 356 16.11 11.75 4.88
N ALA A 357 16.43 12.22 3.69
CA ALA A 357 15.74 13.37 3.09
C ALA A 357 14.29 13.05 2.64
N THR A 358 13.97 11.79 2.40
CA THR A 358 12.63 11.41 1.86
C THR A 358 11.49 11.66 2.83
N THR A 359 11.73 11.58 4.14
CA THR A 359 10.74 11.91 5.18
C THR A 359 10.74 13.39 5.57
N ILE A 360 11.63 14.20 5.00
CA ILE A 360 11.78 15.63 5.30
C ILE A 360 11.27 16.48 4.14
N GLY A 361 11.74 16.21 2.91
CA GLY A 361 11.45 17.00 1.72
C GLY A 361 9.99 16.87 1.24
N ALA A 362 9.50 17.85 0.48
CA ALA A 362 8.14 17.92 -0.08
C ALA A 362 7.01 17.75 0.97
N GLY A 363 7.21 18.33 2.17
CA GLY A 363 6.37 18.15 3.36
C GLY A 363 6.82 16.95 4.19
N THR A 364 7.21 17.22 5.44
CA THR A 364 7.71 16.17 6.33
C THR A 364 6.66 15.08 6.59
N ALA A 365 7.11 13.92 7.06
CA ALA A 365 6.22 12.82 7.43
C ALA A 365 5.14 13.27 8.44
N GLU A 366 5.47 14.18 9.35
CA GLU A 366 4.53 14.79 10.31
C GLU A 366 3.51 15.68 9.61
N ILE A 367 3.92 16.46 8.60
CA ILE A 367 2.99 17.29 7.81
C ILE A 367 2.08 16.41 6.95
N GLN A 368 2.57 15.28 6.42
CA GLN A 368 1.71 14.31 5.72
C GLN A 368 0.69 13.69 6.67
N ARG A 369 1.09 13.34 7.91
CA ARG A 369 0.16 12.86 8.95
C ARG A 369 -0.89 13.92 9.31
N ASN A 370 -0.51 15.20 9.44
CA ASN A 370 -1.47 16.28 9.60
C ASN A 370 -2.47 16.36 8.45
N THR A 371 -1.98 16.27 7.20
CA THR A 371 -2.83 16.29 6.00
C THR A 371 -3.82 15.12 6.00
N ILE A 372 -3.35 13.91 6.33
CA ILE A 372 -4.19 12.72 6.43
C ILE A 372 -5.25 12.93 7.54
N ALA A 373 -4.83 13.33 8.73
CA ALA A 373 -5.72 13.50 9.87
C ALA A 373 -6.76 14.59 9.63
N GLU A 374 -6.34 15.76 9.13
CA GLU A 374 -7.22 16.92 9.00
C GLU A 374 -8.06 16.91 7.72
N SER A 375 -7.45 16.53 6.59
CA SER A 375 -8.11 16.61 5.28
C SER A 375 -8.77 15.30 4.83
N VAL A 376 -8.24 14.14 5.24
CA VAL A 376 -8.80 12.83 4.87
C VAL A 376 -9.77 12.37 5.97
N LEU A 377 -9.34 12.36 7.23
CA LEU A 377 -10.14 11.88 8.35
C LEU A 377 -11.06 12.94 8.99
N GLY A 378 -10.90 14.22 8.63
CA GLY A 378 -11.73 15.32 9.14
C GLY A 378 -11.51 15.68 10.61
N LEU A 379 -10.37 15.28 11.19
CA LEU A 379 -10.04 15.63 12.57
C LEU A 379 -9.76 17.14 12.71
N PRO A 380 -10.00 17.72 13.90
CA PRO A 380 -9.72 19.13 14.17
C PRO A 380 -8.26 19.49 13.95
N SER A 381 -8.02 20.66 13.35
CA SER A 381 -6.66 21.14 13.11
C SER A 381 -5.91 21.41 14.42
N HIS A 382 -4.64 21.04 14.45
CA HIS A 382 -3.72 21.34 15.55
C HIS A 382 -3.48 22.85 15.75
N ARG A 383 -3.75 23.67 14.71
CA ARG A 383 -3.61 25.15 14.74
C ARG A 383 -4.82 25.87 15.30
N GLY A 384 -5.89 25.14 15.70
CA GLY A 384 -7.12 25.74 16.22
C GLY A 384 -8.07 26.30 15.14
N GLU A 385 -7.75 26.15 13.86
CA GLU A 385 -8.67 26.43 12.76
C GLU A 385 -9.75 25.33 12.72
N GLY A 386 -11.01 25.71 12.45
CA GLY A 386 -12.17 24.83 12.57
C GLY A 386 -12.05 23.44 11.91
N THR A 387 -12.97 22.56 12.25
CA THR A 387 -13.02 21.19 11.71
C THR A 387 -13.28 21.21 10.21
N ARG A 388 -12.50 20.48 9.43
CA ARG A 388 -12.74 20.28 8.00
C ARG A 388 -13.71 19.12 7.81
N THR A 389 -14.51 19.15 6.75
CA THR A 389 -15.29 17.98 6.34
C THR A 389 -14.33 16.88 5.92
N ALA A 390 -14.51 15.66 6.44
CA ALA A 390 -13.73 14.51 6.03
C ALA A 390 -13.90 14.27 4.51
N ALA A 391 -12.79 13.98 3.82
CA ALA A 391 -12.84 13.64 2.40
C ALA A 391 -13.49 12.27 2.17
N VAL A 392 -13.36 11.36 3.15
CA VAL A 392 -13.97 10.02 3.15
C VAL A 392 -14.56 9.71 4.51
N THR A 393 -15.58 8.85 4.54
CA THR A 393 -16.08 8.30 5.81
C THR A 393 -14.96 7.48 6.46
N PRO A 394 -14.60 7.74 7.73
CA PRO A 394 -13.55 7.00 8.41
C PRO A 394 -13.80 5.48 8.36
N GLY A 395 -12.81 4.72 7.93
CA GLY A 395 -12.91 3.27 7.73
C GLY A 395 -13.46 2.81 6.38
N ALA A 396 -14.02 3.70 5.55
CA ALA A 396 -14.33 3.41 4.15
C ALA A 396 -13.06 3.33 3.29
N PRO A 397 -13.07 2.62 2.14
CA PRO A 397 -11.96 2.62 1.21
C PRO A 397 -11.61 4.03 0.72
N LEU A 398 -10.32 4.39 0.71
CA LEU A 398 -9.87 5.70 0.22
C LEU A 398 -10.08 5.87 -1.29
N ALA A 399 -9.78 4.83 -2.08
CA ALA A 399 -10.11 4.80 -3.50
C ALA A 399 -11.55 4.34 -3.66
N VAL A 400 -12.33 5.06 -4.45
CA VAL A 400 -13.72 4.70 -4.75
C VAL A 400 -13.73 3.30 -5.40
N PRO A 401 -14.46 2.32 -4.85
CA PRO A 401 -14.58 0.99 -5.43
C PRO A 401 -15.30 1.02 -6.79
N GLU A 402 -15.20 -0.06 -7.56
CA GLU A 402 -16.05 -0.28 -8.72
C GLU A 402 -17.53 -0.31 -8.32
N GLU A 403 -18.42 -0.07 -9.27
CA GLU A 403 -19.85 0.12 -8.97
C GLU A 403 -20.48 -1.08 -8.28
N ASP A 404 -20.21 -2.30 -8.76
CA ASP A 404 -20.67 -3.54 -8.17
C ASP A 404 -20.16 -3.77 -6.73
N GLU A 405 -18.89 -3.49 -6.48
CA GLU A 405 -18.30 -3.56 -5.14
C GLU A 405 -18.91 -2.51 -4.20
N ARG A 406 -19.15 -1.29 -4.70
CA ARG A 406 -19.75 -0.21 -3.91
C ARG A 406 -21.19 -0.55 -3.50
N GLU A 407 -22.01 -1.01 -4.47
CA GLU A 407 -23.40 -1.43 -4.21
C GLU A 407 -23.45 -2.57 -3.20
N LEU A 408 -22.60 -3.59 -3.37
CA LEU A 408 -22.51 -4.71 -2.46
C LEU A 408 -22.18 -4.24 -1.03
N ARG A 409 -21.14 -3.39 -0.87
CA ARG A 409 -20.73 -2.85 0.43
C ARG A 409 -21.89 -2.04 1.07
N ASP A 410 -22.54 -1.18 0.32
CA ASP A 410 -23.63 -0.32 0.81
C ASP A 410 -24.84 -1.13 1.28
N VAL A 411 -25.25 -2.14 0.51
CA VAL A 411 -26.38 -3.00 0.86
C VAL A 411 -26.04 -3.84 2.09
N LEU A 412 -24.87 -4.49 2.09
CA LEU A 412 -24.47 -5.36 3.18
C LEU A 412 -24.23 -4.57 4.49
N ALA A 413 -23.59 -3.40 4.43
CA ALA A 413 -23.41 -2.54 5.59
C ALA A 413 -24.75 -2.11 6.22
N LYS A 414 -25.74 -1.73 5.40
CA LYS A 414 -27.10 -1.39 5.89
C LYS A 414 -27.79 -2.60 6.52
N THR A 415 -27.69 -3.76 5.89
CA THR A 415 -28.27 -5.01 6.38
C THR A 415 -27.67 -5.39 7.74
N LEU A 416 -26.34 -5.37 7.84
CA LEU A 416 -25.65 -5.70 9.08
C LEU A 416 -25.90 -4.65 10.18
N ALA A 417 -25.93 -3.36 9.88
CA ALA A 417 -26.24 -2.33 10.84
C ALA A 417 -27.67 -2.48 11.44
N ALA A 418 -28.62 -3.03 10.67
CA ALA A 418 -29.98 -3.28 11.13
C ALA A 418 -30.11 -4.59 11.94
N LYS A 419 -29.18 -5.53 11.82
CA LYS A 419 -29.27 -6.87 12.41
C LYS A 419 -28.28 -7.12 13.54
N VAL A 420 -27.08 -6.54 13.49
CA VAL A 420 -26.07 -6.73 14.53
C VAL A 420 -26.33 -5.75 15.67
N ASP A 421 -26.77 -6.26 16.81
CA ASP A 421 -26.96 -5.48 18.03
C ASP A 421 -25.68 -5.50 18.89
N VAL A 422 -24.90 -4.43 18.80
CA VAL A 422 -23.63 -4.29 19.54
C VAL A 422 -23.87 -4.30 21.07
N ALA A 423 -25.00 -3.79 21.55
CA ALA A 423 -25.33 -3.84 22.97
C ALA A 423 -25.52 -5.30 23.44
N SER A 424 -26.22 -6.11 22.65
CA SER A 424 -26.35 -7.55 22.89
C SER A 424 -24.99 -8.26 22.90
N LEU A 425 -24.04 -7.86 22.02
CA LEU A 425 -22.69 -8.41 22.02
C LEU A 425 -21.93 -8.08 23.31
N LEU A 426 -22.09 -6.88 23.85
CA LEU A 426 -21.48 -6.46 25.12
C LEU A 426 -22.06 -7.24 26.32
N ASP A 427 -23.34 -7.60 26.27
CA ASP A 427 -23.97 -8.41 27.32
C ASP A 427 -23.51 -9.88 27.32
N ARG A 428 -22.93 -10.36 26.23
CA ARG A 428 -22.39 -11.73 26.06
C ARG A 428 -21.07 -11.93 26.81
N LYS A 429 -21.03 -11.67 28.10
CA LYS A 429 -19.79 -11.76 28.92
C LYS A 429 -19.09 -13.13 28.88
N ARG A 430 -19.80 -14.20 28.52
CA ARG A 430 -19.31 -15.58 28.48
C ARG A 430 -20.07 -16.41 27.42
N ALA A 431 -20.20 -15.91 26.19
CA ALA A 431 -20.90 -16.65 25.15
C ALA A 431 -20.09 -17.90 24.74
N ILE A 432 -20.62 -19.07 25.01
CA ILE A 432 -20.16 -20.35 24.44
C ILE A 432 -20.82 -20.53 23.06
N ASP A 433 -22.02 -20.00 22.91
CA ASP A 433 -22.75 -19.98 21.65
C ASP A 433 -22.87 -18.53 21.15
N ALA A 434 -22.05 -18.18 20.17
CA ALA A 434 -21.95 -16.84 19.62
C ALA A 434 -22.71 -16.69 18.29
N THR A 435 -23.48 -17.69 17.86
CA THR A 435 -24.28 -17.61 16.64
C THR A 435 -25.53 -16.78 16.91
N ASP A 436 -25.78 -15.79 16.05
CA ASP A 436 -27.03 -15.03 16.03
C ASP A 436 -27.83 -15.50 14.81
N PRO A 437 -28.95 -16.23 15.01
CA PRO A 437 -29.73 -16.78 13.90
C PRO A 437 -30.29 -15.70 12.95
N ALA A 438 -30.59 -14.50 13.48
CA ALA A 438 -31.11 -13.42 12.64
C ALA A 438 -30.03 -12.80 11.77
N VAL A 439 -28.79 -12.68 12.27
CA VAL A 439 -27.65 -12.22 11.49
C VAL A 439 -27.26 -13.28 10.46
N TRP A 440 -27.20 -14.55 10.87
CA TRP A 440 -26.87 -15.66 9.96
C TRP A 440 -27.89 -15.75 8.79
N SER A 441 -29.19 -15.72 9.10
CA SER A 441 -30.24 -15.71 8.08
C SER A 441 -30.10 -14.56 7.10
N ALA A 442 -29.76 -13.35 7.60
CA ALA A 442 -29.58 -12.19 6.73
C ALA A 442 -28.33 -12.33 5.80
N LEU A 443 -27.25 -12.94 6.27
CA LEU A 443 -26.07 -13.24 5.45
C LEU A 443 -26.39 -14.28 4.38
N VAL A 444 -27.19 -15.31 4.73
CA VAL A 444 -27.64 -16.34 3.79
C VAL A 444 -28.63 -15.78 2.77
N GLU A 445 -29.61 -14.97 3.19
CA GLU A 445 -30.54 -14.28 2.29
C GLU A 445 -29.84 -13.35 1.31
N PHE A 446 -28.71 -12.75 1.72
CA PHE A 446 -27.83 -11.98 0.86
C PHE A 446 -27.05 -12.86 -0.13
N GLY A 447 -26.98 -14.17 0.09
CA GLY A 447 -26.20 -15.12 -0.70
C GLY A 447 -24.70 -15.12 -0.40
N LEU A 448 -24.29 -14.57 0.75
CA LEU A 448 -22.87 -14.34 1.04
C LEU A 448 -22.04 -15.63 1.07
N PRO A 449 -22.44 -16.75 1.71
CA PRO A 449 -21.64 -17.98 1.70
C PRO A 449 -21.28 -18.45 0.30
N GLY A 450 -22.25 -18.45 -0.63
CA GLY A 450 -22.09 -18.89 -2.02
C GLY A 450 -21.71 -17.80 -3.01
N LEU A 451 -21.34 -16.60 -2.57
CA LEU A 451 -21.17 -15.42 -3.43
C LEU A 451 -20.19 -15.64 -4.59
N ALA A 452 -19.03 -16.23 -4.34
CA ALA A 452 -18.01 -16.51 -5.34
C ALA A 452 -18.09 -17.91 -5.96
N VAL A 453 -19.05 -18.75 -5.54
CA VAL A 453 -19.30 -20.06 -6.12
C VAL A 453 -19.96 -19.93 -7.47
N ALA A 454 -19.55 -20.73 -8.44
CA ALA A 454 -20.13 -20.70 -9.80
C ALA A 454 -21.66 -20.95 -9.79
N GLU A 455 -22.41 -20.27 -10.66
CA GLU A 455 -23.84 -20.43 -10.80
C GLU A 455 -24.28 -21.89 -11.07
N SER A 456 -23.46 -22.62 -11.84
CA SER A 456 -23.68 -24.05 -12.14
C SER A 456 -23.60 -24.97 -10.90
N LEU A 457 -23.12 -24.45 -9.78
CA LEU A 457 -23.01 -25.13 -8.48
C LEU A 457 -23.90 -24.49 -7.39
N GLY A 458 -24.86 -23.65 -7.80
CA GLY A 458 -25.81 -23.01 -6.89
C GLY A 458 -25.32 -21.72 -6.23
N GLY A 459 -24.20 -21.17 -6.63
CA GLY A 459 -23.68 -19.89 -6.14
C GLY A 459 -24.09 -18.69 -7.00
N ALA A 460 -23.57 -17.50 -6.69
CA ALA A 460 -23.83 -16.26 -7.41
C ALA A 460 -22.85 -15.96 -8.55
N GLY A 461 -21.76 -16.72 -8.69
CA GLY A 461 -20.76 -16.55 -9.75
C GLY A 461 -20.00 -15.22 -9.68
N ALA A 462 -19.99 -14.54 -8.53
CA ALA A 462 -19.32 -13.26 -8.38
C ALA A 462 -17.80 -13.39 -8.42
N ARG A 463 -17.12 -12.31 -8.84
CA ARG A 463 -15.66 -12.25 -8.80
C ARG A 463 -15.14 -12.46 -7.38
N PRO A 464 -14.03 -13.18 -7.17
CA PRO A 464 -13.49 -13.46 -5.83
C PRO A 464 -13.31 -12.20 -4.97
N ARG A 465 -12.90 -11.08 -5.57
CA ARG A 465 -12.78 -9.78 -4.92
C ARG A 465 -14.03 -9.35 -4.16
N LEU A 466 -15.24 -9.63 -4.70
CA LEU A 466 -16.52 -9.25 -4.07
C LEU A 466 -16.77 -10.04 -2.78
N LEU A 467 -16.37 -11.31 -2.73
CA LEU A 467 -16.44 -12.09 -1.50
C LEU A 467 -15.62 -11.47 -0.38
N TYR A 468 -14.37 -11.07 -0.67
CA TYR A 468 -13.50 -10.47 0.35
C TYR A 468 -13.95 -9.06 0.73
N ALA A 469 -14.55 -8.29 -0.19
CA ALA A 469 -15.21 -7.03 0.13
C ALA A 469 -16.41 -7.24 1.09
N ALA A 470 -17.19 -8.29 0.89
CA ALA A 470 -18.29 -8.66 1.77
C ALA A 470 -17.80 -9.14 3.15
N LEU A 471 -16.75 -9.94 3.20
CA LEU A 471 -16.12 -10.38 4.45
C LEU A 471 -15.54 -9.20 5.25
N GLU A 472 -14.99 -8.19 4.58
CA GLU A 472 -14.56 -6.94 5.22
C GLU A 472 -15.74 -6.23 5.91
N GLU A 473 -16.90 -6.09 5.23
CA GLU A 473 -18.08 -5.46 5.83
C GLU A 473 -18.64 -6.31 7.00
N ALA A 474 -18.57 -7.64 6.92
CA ALA A 474 -18.94 -8.52 8.03
C ALA A 474 -18.00 -8.35 9.25
N GLY A 475 -16.69 -8.27 9.03
CA GLY A 475 -15.70 -7.98 10.07
C GLY A 475 -15.88 -6.61 10.72
N LYS A 476 -16.15 -5.58 9.91
CA LYS A 476 -16.45 -4.21 10.34
C LYS A 476 -17.69 -4.14 11.24
N ALA A 477 -18.70 -4.95 10.95
CA ALA A 477 -19.92 -5.05 11.75
C ALA A 477 -19.78 -5.96 12.98
N LEU A 478 -18.64 -6.68 13.13
CA LEU A 478 -18.50 -7.77 14.11
C LEU A 478 -19.61 -8.82 13.96
N ALA A 479 -19.98 -9.15 12.72
CA ALA A 479 -21.05 -10.12 12.44
C ALA A 479 -20.77 -11.44 13.16
N PRO A 480 -21.67 -11.90 14.07
CA PRO A 480 -21.46 -13.14 14.79
C PRO A 480 -21.86 -14.34 13.93
N GLY A 481 -21.14 -15.43 14.09
CA GLY A 481 -21.43 -16.72 13.43
C GLY A 481 -20.24 -17.32 12.69
N PRO A 482 -20.38 -18.53 12.11
CA PRO A 482 -19.29 -19.29 11.52
C PRO A 482 -19.02 -18.93 10.05
N LEU A 483 -19.05 -17.62 9.67
CA LEU A 483 -18.95 -17.22 8.26
C LEU A 483 -17.61 -17.63 7.63
N VAL A 484 -16.48 -17.28 8.26
CA VAL A 484 -15.14 -17.62 7.75
C VAL A 484 -14.93 -19.14 7.70
N PRO A 485 -15.25 -19.92 8.74
CA PRO A 485 -15.21 -21.39 8.68
C PRO A 485 -16.06 -21.98 7.55
N THR A 486 -17.29 -21.47 7.35
CA THR A 486 -18.22 -21.99 6.34
C THR A 486 -17.70 -21.72 4.91
N VAL A 487 -17.23 -20.51 4.61
CA VAL A 487 -16.67 -20.23 3.26
C VAL A 487 -15.38 -21.02 2.99
N THR A 488 -14.61 -21.35 4.03
CA THR A 488 -13.44 -22.22 3.90
C THR A 488 -13.84 -23.67 3.60
N ALA A 489 -14.80 -24.22 4.33
CA ALA A 489 -15.33 -25.57 4.10
C ALA A 489 -16.00 -25.70 2.72
N LEU A 490 -16.70 -24.64 2.29
CA LEU A 490 -17.33 -24.56 0.98
C LEU A 490 -16.28 -24.57 -0.15
N ASP A 491 -15.16 -23.84 0.00
CA ASP A 491 -14.09 -23.90 -0.99
C ASP A 491 -13.50 -25.31 -1.11
N ILE A 492 -13.28 -26.00 0.01
CA ILE A 492 -12.84 -27.40 0.00
C ILE A 492 -13.83 -28.28 -0.77
N ALA A 493 -15.14 -28.15 -0.53
CA ALA A 493 -16.16 -28.90 -1.24
C ALA A 493 -16.14 -28.62 -2.77
N VAL A 494 -15.94 -27.34 -3.16
CA VAL A 494 -15.79 -26.94 -4.57
C VAL A 494 -14.56 -27.60 -5.19
N GLN A 495 -13.40 -27.54 -4.52
CA GLN A 495 -12.14 -28.11 -5.01
C GLN A 495 -12.19 -29.65 -5.13
N CYS A 496 -13.00 -30.30 -4.33
CA CYS A 496 -13.25 -31.74 -4.37
C CYS A 496 -14.34 -32.13 -5.40
N GLY A 497 -15.08 -31.18 -5.96
CA GLY A 497 -16.20 -31.44 -6.86
C GLY A 497 -17.42 -32.09 -6.19
N ALA A 498 -17.59 -31.92 -4.88
CA ALA A 498 -18.65 -32.48 -4.05
C ALA A 498 -19.95 -31.66 -4.20
N LYS A 499 -20.68 -31.81 -5.30
CA LYS A 499 -21.79 -30.94 -5.71
C LYS A 499 -22.89 -30.81 -4.64
N ASP A 500 -23.35 -31.92 -4.08
CA ASP A 500 -24.43 -31.91 -3.09
C ASP A 500 -24.01 -31.13 -1.83
N LEU A 501 -22.75 -31.28 -1.41
CA LEU A 501 -22.19 -30.53 -0.30
C LEU A 501 -22.04 -29.05 -0.64
N VAL A 502 -21.56 -28.71 -1.85
CA VAL A 502 -21.44 -27.32 -2.32
C VAL A 502 -22.82 -26.63 -2.30
N GLU A 503 -23.86 -27.26 -2.84
CA GLU A 503 -25.21 -26.70 -2.84
C GLU A 503 -25.74 -26.46 -1.42
N ARG A 504 -25.53 -27.41 -0.49
CA ARG A 504 -25.92 -27.26 0.93
C ARG A 504 -25.20 -26.11 1.62
N LEU A 505 -23.88 -26.02 1.46
CA LEU A 505 -23.08 -24.97 2.11
C LEU A 505 -23.31 -23.59 1.48
N ALA A 506 -23.48 -23.51 0.17
CA ALA A 506 -23.84 -22.26 -0.53
C ALA A 506 -25.23 -21.76 -0.12
N ALA A 507 -26.18 -22.67 0.16
CA ALA A 507 -27.50 -22.35 0.70
C ALA A 507 -27.47 -21.96 2.20
N GLY A 508 -26.30 -21.94 2.85
CA GLY A 508 -26.12 -21.42 4.19
C GLY A 508 -26.08 -22.46 5.32
N THR A 509 -25.91 -23.76 5.02
CA THR A 509 -25.64 -24.75 6.05
C THR A 509 -24.30 -24.40 6.73
N PRO A 510 -24.27 -24.14 8.05
CA PRO A 510 -23.04 -23.81 8.76
C PRO A 510 -22.03 -24.94 8.75
N ALA A 511 -20.78 -24.65 8.45
CA ALA A 511 -19.71 -25.64 8.43
C ALA A 511 -18.43 -25.19 9.11
N ALA A 512 -17.60 -26.15 9.50
CA ALA A 512 -16.27 -25.89 10.03
C ALA A 512 -15.23 -26.83 9.42
N PHE A 513 -13.99 -26.39 9.36
CA PHE A 513 -12.86 -27.19 8.91
C PHE A 513 -12.05 -27.67 10.13
N ALA A 514 -12.14 -28.96 10.41
CA ALA A 514 -11.40 -29.60 11.49
C ALA A 514 -10.01 -30.01 10.99
N VAL A 515 -9.07 -29.08 11.13
CA VAL A 515 -7.65 -29.27 10.85
C VAL A 515 -6.85 -28.90 12.09
N PRO A 516 -5.81 -29.65 12.46
CA PRO A 516 -4.98 -29.29 13.58
C PRO A 516 -4.28 -27.95 13.36
N LEU A 517 -4.30 -27.09 14.39
CA LEU A 517 -3.60 -25.83 14.43
C LEU A 517 -2.33 -25.97 15.27
N HIS A 518 -1.20 -25.55 14.72
CA HIS A 518 0.08 -25.48 15.42
C HIS A 518 0.74 -24.13 15.21
N ASP A 519 1.85 -23.86 15.89
CA ASP A 519 2.62 -22.63 15.76
C ASP A 519 2.90 -22.26 14.31
N GLY A 520 2.22 -21.26 13.80
CA GLY A 520 2.37 -20.77 12.44
C GLY A 520 1.26 -21.19 11.46
N GLY A 521 0.20 -21.83 11.92
CA GLY A 521 -0.99 -22.12 11.12
C GLY A 521 -1.30 -23.60 10.93
N TRP A 522 -1.87 -23.93 9.79
CA TRP A 522 -2.21 -25.32 9.45
C TRP A 522 -0.96 -26.12 9.08
N VAL A 523 -0.51 -26.95 10.00
CA VAL A 523 0.65 -27.83 9.84
C VAL A 523 0.17 -29.26 10.04
N THR A 524 0.49 -30.14 9.09
CA THR A 524 0.16 -31.58 9.19
C THR A 524 1.38 -32.40 9.57
N GLU A 525 2.58 -31.88 9.35
CA GLU A 525 3.84 -32.57 9.60
C GLU A 525 4.15 -32.63 11.12
N GLY A 526 4.26 -33.84 11.64
CA GLY A 526 4.55 -34.07 13.07
C GLY A 526 3.37 -33.88 14.00
N ILE A 527 2.14 -33.74 13.50
CA ILE A 527 0.91 -33.61 14.29
C ILE A 527 0.08 -34.88 14.16
N GLU A 528 -0.56 -35.28 15.28
CA GLU A 528 -1.49 -36.39 15.32
C GLU A 528 -2.82 -35.96 14.67
N LEU A 529 -3.12 -36.54 13.50
CA LEU A 529 -4.40 -36.42 12.82
C LEU A 529 -5.39 -37.47 13.31
N PRO A 530 -6.71 -37.23 13.27
CA PRO A 530 -7.70 -38.30 13.41
C PRO A 530 -7.43 -39.41 12.39
N GLU A 531 -7.66 -40.65 12.78
CA GLU A 531 -7.44 -41.85 11.97
C GLU A 531 -8.71 -42.29 11.25
N TRP A 532 -8.61 -42.55 9.97
CA TRP A 532 -9.65 -43.13 9.12
C TRP A 532 -9.27 -44.51 8.65
N ASP A 533 -10.05 -45.53 9.06
CA ASP A 533 -9.79 -46.94 8.71
C ASP A 533 -10.51 -47.41 7.43
N GLY A 534 -11.14 -46.52 6.70
CA GLY A 534 -11.95 -46.77 5.51
C GLY A 534 -13.47 -46.86 5.80
N ALA A 535 -13.87 -46.89 7.09
CA ALA A 535 -15.26 -46.96 7.53
C ALA A 535 -15.57 -46.06 8.72
N ALA A 536 -14.61 -45.87 9.61
CA ALA A 536 -14.80 -45.17 10.86
C ALA A 536 -13.64 -44.19 11.15
N LEU A 537 -14.00 -42.97 11.59
CA LEU A 537 -13.10 -41.92 12.01
C LEU A 537 -12.92 -41.93 13.53
N ARG A 538 -11.66 -41.84 13.98
CA ARG A 538 -11.29 -41.85 15.42
C ARG A 538 -10.19 -40.80 15.68
N GLY A 539 -10.28 -40.11 16.81
CA GLY A 539 -9.28 -39.15 17.23
C GLY A 539 -9.87 -37.83 17.70
N VAL A 540 -9.03 -36.83 17.93
CA VAL A 540 -9.44 -35.54 18.47
C VAL A 540 -8.75 -34.40 17.70
N VAL A 541 -9.52 -33.38 17.35
CA VAL A 541 -9.00 -32.08 16.91
C VAL A 541 -9.31 -31.05 18.00
N PRO A 542 -8.32 -30.60 18.77
CA PRO A 542 -8.56 -29.89 20.03
C PRO A 542 -9.05 -28.45 19.86
N ILE A 543 -8.75 -27.81 18.73
CA ILE A 543 -9.12 -26.42 18.44
C ILE A 543 -9.67 -26.34 17.03
N VAL A 544 -10.98 -26.11 16.91
CA VAL A 544 -11.68 -25.95 15.63
C VAL A 544 -12.56 -24.72 15.69
N ALA A 545 -12.24 -23.72 14.88
CA ALA A 545 -13.07 -22.52 14.76
C ALA A 545 -14.40 -22.86 14.10
N GLY A 546 -15.50 -22.38 14.69
CA GLY A 546 -16.84 -22.61 14.19
C GLY A 546 -17.48 -23.95 14.53
N ALA A 547 -16.74 -24.92 15.10
CA ALA A 547 -17.26 -26.27 15.35
C ALA A 547 -18.55 -26.31 16.19
N PRO A 548 -18.70 -25.54 17.28
CA PRO A 548 -19.95 -25.56 18.06
C PRO A 548 -21.19 -25.08 17.30
N SER A 549 -21.01 -24.35 16.21
CA SER A 549 -22.08 -23.83 15.36
C SER A 549 -22.25 -24.60 14.04
N ALA A 550 -21.39 -25.58 13.78
CA ALA A 550 -21.36 -26.30 12.51
C ALA A 550 -22.38 -27.44 12.49
N GLU A 551 -23.07 -27.60 11.35
CA GLU A 551 -23.85 -28.79 11.01
C GLU A 551 -22.99 -29.79 10.22
N VAL A 552 -21.98 -29.31 9.50
CA VAL A 552 -21.04 -30.10 8.71
C VAL A 552 -19.61 -29.82 9.16
N LEU A 553 -18.85 -30.89 9.40
CA LEU A 553 -17.41 -30.83 9.65
C LEU A 553 -16.69 -31.38 8.42
N VAL A 554 -15.84 -30.57 7.79
CA VAL A 554 -14.84 -31.07 6.87
C VAL A 554 -13.61 -31.43 7.71
N VAL A 555 -13.10 -32.66 7.60
CA VAL A 555 -12.07 -33.21 8.50
C VAL A 555 -10.87 -33.66 7.68
N LEU A 556 -9.68 -33.19 8.05
CA LEU A 556 -8.43 -33.76 7.57
C LEU A 556 -8.03 -34.93 8.50
N ALA A 557 -7.88 -36.12 7.96
CA ALA A 557 -7.56 -37.34 8.71
C ALA A 557 -6.43 -38.14 8.05
N ARG A 558 -5.82 -39.04 8.77
CA ARG A 558 -4.84 -40.01 8.28
C ARG A 558 -5.54 -41.27 7.81
N ALA A 559 -5.18 -41.77 6.64
CA ALA A 559 -5.66 -43.05 6.09
C ALA A 559 -4.45 -43.91 5.69
N GLY A 560 -4.04 -44.83 6.53
CA GLY A 560 -2.80 -45.56 6.34
C GLY A 560 -1.57 -44.64 6.34
N ASP A 561 -0.80 -44.68 5.27
CA ASP A 561 0.38 -43.80 5.08
C ASP A 561 0.06 -42.43 4.44
N GLY A 562 -1.22 -42.22 4.04
CA GLY A 562 -1.68 -40.99 3.36
C GLY A 562 -2.62 -40.15 4.21
N GLU A 563 -3.11 -39.07 3.58
CA GLU A 563 -4.12 -38.19 4.14
C GLU A 563 -5.43 -38.30 3.34
N VAL A 564 -6.55 -38.02 4.02
CA VAL A 564 -7.90 -38.04 3.45
C VAL A 564 -8.70 -36.82 3.96
N LEU A 565 -9.52 -36.25 3.10
CA LEU A 565 -10.52 -35.25 3.47
C LEU A 565 -11.91 -35.91 3.52
N LEU A 566 -12.63 -35.69 4.61
CA LEU A 566 -13.93 -36.27 4.88
C LEU A 566 -14.96 -35.17 5.15
N ALA A 567 -16.18 -35.33 4.67
CA ALA A 567 -17.35 -34.60 5.17
C ALA A 567 -18.06 -35.46 6.22
N VAL A 568 -18.29 -34.90 7.39
CA VAL A 568 -18.90 -35.58 8.54
C VAL A 568 -20.04 -34.73 9.06
N ASP A 569 -21.20 -35.29 9.30
CA ASP A 569 -22.32 -34.61 9.96
C ASP A 569 -21.95 -34.38 11.44
N ALA A 570 -22.04 -33.12 11.91
CA ALA A 570 -21.65 -32.78 13.29
C ALA A 570 -22.57 -33.42 14.33
N GLY A 571 -23.80 -33.80 13.96
CA GLY A 571 -24.76 -34.54 14.79
C GLY A 571 -24.68 -36.06 14.66
N ALA A 572 -23.75 -36.60 13.85
CA ALA A 572 -23.66 -38.06 13.64
C ALA A 572 -23.22 -38.81 14.89
N GLU A 573 -23.61 -40.10 14.97
CA GLU A 573 -23.12 -41.01 16.02
C GLU A 573 -21.61 -41.11 16.00
N GLY A 574 -20.97 -40.98 17.15
CA GLY A 574 -19.52 -41.01 17.29
C GLY A 574 -18.84 -39.64 17.06
N VAL A 575 -19.59 -38.56 16.94
CA VAL A 575 -19.08 -37.19 16.93
C VAL A 575 -19.47 -36.50 18.24
N ASP A 576 -18.49 -35.92 18.94
CA ASP A 576 -18.71 -35.07 20.11
C ASP A 576 -18.02 -33.72 19.92
N VAL A 577 -18.79 -32.63 20.04
CA VAL A 577 -18.29 -31.27 19.94
C VAL A 577 -18.34 -30.61 21.30
N THR A 578 -17.18 -30.44 21.91
CA THR A 578 -17.03 -29.74 23.19
C THR A 578 -16.69 -28.28 22.95
N ALA A 579 -17.60 -27.35 23.27
CA ALA A 579 -17.38 -25.91 23.11
C ALA A 579 -16.36 -25.39 24.14
N HIS A 580 -15.47 -24.50 23.68
CA HIS A 580 -14.52 -23.74 24.50
C HIS A 580 -14.98 -22.31 24.70
N GLN A 581 -14.51 -21.66 25.77
CA GLN A 581 -14.71 -20.23 25.99
C GLN A 581 -13.82 -19.44 24.99
N PRO A 582 -14.37 -18.76 23.99
CA PRO A 582 -13.56 -18.05 23.02
C PRO A 582 -13.00 -16.73 23.56
N LEU A 583 -11.86 -16.27 23.01
CA LEU A 583 -11.37 -14.91 23.19
C LEU A 583 -12.28 -13.94 22.44
N ASP A 584 -12.59 -14.23 21.19
CA ASP A 584 -13.57 -13.52 20.38
C ASP A 584 -14.99 -13.97 20.74
N LEU A 585 -15.78 -13.05 21.31
CA LEU A 585 -17.15 -13.32 21.74
C LEU A 585 -18.16 -13.32 20.59
N THR A 586 -17.72 -13.07 19.37
CA THR A 586 -18.53 -13.04 18.16
C THR A 586 -18.35 -14.31 17.30
N GLY A 587 -17.41 -15.18 17.68
CA GLY A 587 -17.16 -16.47 17.07
C GLY A 587 -17.28 -17.62 18.06
N THR A 588 -17.34 -18.85 17.56
CA THR A 588 -17.32 -20.09 18.36
C THR A 588 -16.05 -20.87 18.11
N ILE A 589 -15.58 -21.59 19.11
CA ILE A 589 -14.40 -22.46 19.04
C ILE A 589 -14.63 -23.70 19.92
N GLY A 590 -14.19 -24.84 19.50
CA GLY A 590 -14.36 -26.07 20.30
C GLY A 590 -13.39 -27.18 19.91
N ALA A 591 -13.39 -28.25 20.72
CA ALA A 591 -12.76 -29.52 20.37
C ALA A 591 -13.77 -30.42 19.67
N VAL A 592 -13.29 -31.21 18.70
CA VAL A 592 -14.09 -32.25 18.04
C VAL A 592 -13.44 -33.61 18.32
N THR A 593 -14.22 -34.51 18.88
CA THR A 593 -13.80 -35.89 19.20
C THR A 593 -14.57 -36.88 18.33
N PHE A 594 -13.87 -37.78 17.69
CA PHE A 594 -14.42 -38.85 16.86
C PHE A 594 -14.19 -40.20 17.51
N THR A 595 -15.27 -40.95 17.72
CA THR A 595 -15.27 -42.28 18.39
C THR A 595 -15.88 -43.36 17.50
N GLY A 596 -15.52 -43.34 16.20
CA GLY A 596 -16.05 -44.25 15.20
C GLY A 596 -17.09 -43.61 14.29
N ALA A 597 -17.01 -42.28 14.10
CA ALA A 597 -17.91 -41.54 13.24
C ALA A 597 -17.77 -41.98 11.77
N THR A 598 -18.87 -41.97 11.04
CA THR A 598 -18.87 -42.19 9.59
C THR A 598 -18.71 -40.88 8.86
N GLY A 599 -18.13 -40.92 7.65
CA GLY A 599 -17.97 -39.72 6.81
C GLY A 599 -17.93 -40.05 5.33
N GLU A 600 -18.23 -39.10 4.53
CA GLU A 600 -18.08 -39.16 3.05
C GLU A 600 -16.67 -38.74 2.67
N VAL A 601 -15.95 -39.54 1.87
CA VAL A 601 -14.62 -39.20 1.37
C VAL A 601 -14.76 -38.13 0.27
N LEU A 602 -14.17 -36.95 0.49
CA LEU A 602 -14.14 -35.85 -0.45
C LEU A 602 -12.92 -35.89 -1.37
N ALA A 603 -11.76 -36.22 -0.81
CA ALA A 603 -10.49 -36.38 -1.53
C ALA A 603 -9.55 -37.32 -0.78
N ASP A 604 -8.68 -38.04 -1.52
CA ASP A 604 -7.64 -38.91 -0.98
C ASP A 604 -6.33 -38.77 -1.74
N GLY A 605 -5.25 -39.33 -1.19
CA GLY A 605 -3.95 -39.42 -1.84
C GLY A 605 -3.39 -38.07 -2.29
N THR A 606 -2.96 -37.99 -3.54
CA THR A 606 -2.29 -36.80 -4.08
C THR A 606 -3.19 -35.57 -4.22
N ASP A 607 -4.51 -35.76 -4.31
CA ASP A 607 -5.47 -34.66 -4.44
C ASP A 607 -5.62 -33.85 -3.15
N VAL A 608 -5.41 -34.46 -1.99
CA VAL A 608 -5.48 -33.78 -0.68
C VAL A 608 -4.54 -32.58 -0.64
N GLY A 609 -3.28 -32.76 -1.05
CA GLY A 609 -2.30 -31.66 -1.03
C GLY A 609 -2.70 -30.46 -1.89
N ARG A 610 -3.33 -30.69 -3.06
CA ARG A 610 -3.85 -29.62 -3.92
C ARG A 610 -5.01 -28.88 -3.24
N VAL A 611 -5.97 -29.64 -2.72
CA VAL A 611 -7.16 -29.09 -2.03
C VAL A 611 -6.74 -28.31 -0.79
N MET A 612 -5.79 -28.81 0.00
CA MET A 612 -5.27 -28.15 1.19
C MET A 612 -4.61 -26.81 0.88
N ARG A 613 -3.88 -26.69 -0.22
CA ARG A 613 -3.30 -25.39 -0.63
C ARG A 613 -4.39 -24.38 -0.98
N ALA A 614 -5.44 -24.80 -1.71
CA ALA A 614 -6.57 -23.94 -2.03
C ALA A 614 -7.34 -23.50 -0.78
N ALA A 615 -7.67 -24.46 0.09
CA ALA A 615 -8.34 -24.21 1.35
C ALA A 615 -7.58 -23.25 2.27
N ARG A 616 -6.25 -23.41 2.34
CA ARG A 616 -5.38 -22.53 3.10
C ARG A 616 -5.42 -21.10 2.52
N ARG A 617 -5.32 -20.94 1.22
CA ARG A 617 -5.47 -19.64 0.55
C ARG A 617 -6.81 -18.98 0.91
N GLN A 618 -7.90 -19.73 0.78
CA GLN A 618 -9.24 -19.23 1.10
C GLN A 618 -9.36 -18.78 2.54
N ALA A 619 -8.89 -19.59 3.49
CA ALA A 619 -8.93 -19.25 4.92
C ALA A 619 -8.09 -18.02 5.26
N LEU A 620 -6.87 -17.93 4.71
CA LEU A 620 -5.99 -16.79 4.92
C LEU A 620 -6.60 -15.49 4.42
N LEU A 621 -7.12 -15.49 3.19
CA LEU A 621 -7.75 -14.29 2.61
C LEU A 621 -9.05 -13.94 3.32
N ALA A 622 -9.85 -14.91 3.74
CA ALA A 622 -11.09 -14.67 4.46
C ALA A 622 -10.82 -14.02 5.83
N VAL A 623 -9.86 -14.55 6.60
CA VAL A 623 -9.43 -13.93 7.87
C VAL A 623 -8.76 -12.58 7.67
N ALA A 624 -7.99 -12.42 6.59
CA ALA A 624 -7.38 -11.13 6.24
C ALA A 624 -8.44 -10.06 5.93
N ALA A 625 -9.46 -10.39 5.15
CA ALA A 625 -10.55 -9.48 4.84
C ALA A 625 -11.37 -9.09 6.08
N ASP A 626 -11.71 -10.06 6.93
CA ASP A 626 -12.34 -9.83 8.23
C ASP A 626 -11.49 -8.90 9.11
N SER A 627 -10.17 -9.13 9.18
CA SER A 627 -9.23 -8.31 9.94
C SER A 627 -9.13 -6.88 9.41
N VAL A 628 -9.18 -6.68 8.10
CA VAL A 628 -9.29 -5.34 7.47
C VAL A 628 -10.58 -4.64 7.93
N GLY A 629 -11.71 -5.36 7.98
CA GLY A 629 -12.97 -4.85 8.49
C GLY A 629 -12.90 -4.43 9.96
N VAL A 630 -12.28 -5.26 10.81
CA VAL A 630 -12.03 -4.95 12.23
C VAL A 630 -11.19 -3.68 12.38
N ALA A 631 -10.10 -3.55 11.60
CA ALA A 631 -9.27 -2.34 11.60
C ALA A 631 -10.04 -1.10 11.15
N ALA A 632 -10.87 -1.24 10.11
CA ALA A 632 -11.70 -0.16 9.59
C ALA A 632 -12.70 0.37 10.63
N ARG A 633 -13.34 -0.53 11.38
CA ARG A 633 -14.25 -0.14 12.45
C ARG A 633 -13.54 0.52 13.63
N ALA A 634 -12.37 -0.03 14.01
CA ALA A 634 -11.54 0.54 15.07
C ALA A 634 -11.10 1.96 14.74
N LEU A 635 -10.68 2.21 13.49
CA LEU A 635 -10.35 3.57 13.02
C LEU A 635 -11.56 4.50 13.08
N ALA A 636 -12.72 4.04 12.60
CA ALA A 636 -13.94 4.87 12.61
C ALA A 636 -14.30 5.32 14.02
N LEU A 637 -14.32 4.40 14.99
CA LEU A 637 -14.58 4.70 16.39
C LEU A 637 -13.53 5.65 17.00
N ALA A 638 -12.26 5.45 16.66
CA ALA A 638 -11.17 6.30 17.14
C ALA A 638 -11.29 7.74 16.63
N VAL A 639 -11.63 7.92 15.35
CA VAL A 639 -11.80 9.25 14.73
C VAL A 639 -13.02 9.97 15.30
N GLU A 640 -14.15 9.27 15.44
CA GLU A 640 -15.37 9.79 16.07
C GLU A 640 -15.08 10.29 17.50
N TRP A 641 -14.50 9.42 18.33
CA TRP A 641 -14.15 9.77 19.71
C TRP A 641 -13.13 10.93 19.78
N ALA A 642 -12.11 10.92 18.93
CA ALA A 642 -11.10 11.97 18.90
C ALA A 642 -11.68 13.34 18.49
N GLY A 643 -12.71 13.35 17.65
CA GLY A 643 -13.43 14.56 17.25
C GLY A 643 -14.35 15.12 18.34
N GLU A 644 -14.98 14.24 19.13
CA GLU A 644 -16.00 14.60 20.10
C GLU A 644 -15.46 14.83 21.52
N ARG A 645 -14.48 14.04 21.94
CA ARG A 645 -13.93 14.12 23.31
C ARG A 645 -13.08 15.37 23.51
N HIS A 646 -13.42 16.19 24.46
CA HIS A 646 -12.68 17.40 24.83
C HIS A 646 -11.88 17.20 26.10
N GLN A 647 -10.59 17.58 26.07
CA GLN A 647 -9.70 17.71 27.21
C GLN A 647 -8.74 18.88 26.97
N PHE A 648 -8.27 19.54 28.04
CA PHE A 648 -7.42 20.72 27.95
C PHE A 648 -8.02 21.86 27.09
N GLY A 649 -9.37 22.00 27.13
CA GLY A 649 -10.11 23.05 26.43
C GLY A 649 -10.34 22.82 24.92
N ARG A 650 -9.99 21.66 24.35
CA ARG A 650 -10.17 21.36 22.93
C ARG A 650 -10.41 19.87 22.68
N ALA A 651 -10.90 19.52 21.49
CA ALA A 651 -11.06 18.14 21.08
C ALA A 651 -9.71 17.41 21.08
N ILE A 652 -9.67 16.16 21.58
CA ILE A 652 -8.41 15.44 21.71
C ILE A 652 -7.76 15.13 20.35
N GLY A 653 -8.55 15.05 19.28
CA GLY A 653 -8.05 14.89 17.89
C GLY A 653 -7.24 16.08 17.37
N SER A 654 -7.30 17.26 18.04
CA SER A 654 -6.44 18.39 17.70
C SER A 654 -5.00 18.26 18.23
N PHE A 655 -4.72 17.28 19.10
CA PHE A 655 -3.36 16.99 19.54
C PHE A 655 -2.68 16.05 18.53
N GLN A 656 -1.53 16.44 18.01
CA GLN A 656 -0.81 15.66 17.00
C GLN A 656 -0.52 14.21 17.42
N ALA A 657 -0.25 13.97 18.71
CA ALA A 657 -0.04 12.60 19.23
C ALA A 657 -1.28 11.69 19.03
N VAL A 658 -2.49 12.25 19.02
CA VAL A 658 -3.75 11.53 18.78
C VAL A 658 -4.05 11.47 17.29
N SER A 659 -4.03 12.62 16.60
CA SER A 659 -4.33 12.69 15.16
C SER A 659 -3.35 11.91 14.30
N HIS A 660 -2.04 11.92 14.63
CA HIS A 660 -1.03 11.14 13.95
C HIS A 660 -1.24 9.62 14.15
N ARG A 661 -1.68 9.19 15.34
CA ARG A 661 -2.03 7.78 15.56
C ARG A 661 -3.20 7.34 14.68
N CYS A 662 -4.24 8.17 14.51
CA CYS A 662 -5.33 7.89 13.57
C CYS A 662 -4.82 7.83 12.12
N ALA A 663 -3.89 8.72 11.73
CA ALA A 663 -3.27 8.69 10.41
C ALA A 663 -2.46 7.42 10.17
N ASP A 664 -1.67 6.98 11.15
CA ASP A 664 -0.88 5.74 11.05
C ASP A 664 -1.78 4.49 10.95
N ILE A 665 -2.89 4.46 11.70
CA ILE A 665 -3.90 3.39 11.57
C ILE A 665 -4.49 3.38 10.14
N LEU A 666 -4.84 4.54 9.57
CA LEU A 666 -5.35 4.62 8.21
C LEU A 666 -4.32 4.10 7.19
N VAL A 667 -3.05 4.46 7.35
CA VAL A 667 -1.97 4.00 6.46
C VAL A 667 -1.84 2.48 6.49
N ALA A 668 -1.83 1.88 7.67
CA ALA A 668 -1.75 0.44 7.84
C ALA A 668 -2.98 -0.27 7.26
N LEU A 669 -4.18 0.25 7.54
CA LEU A 669 -5.47 -0.26 7.03
C LEU A 669 -5.50 -0.27 5.49
N GLU A 670 -5.18 0.87 4.86
CA GLU A 670 -5.23 0.98 3.40
C GLU A 670 -4.17 0.12 2.71
N GLY A 671 -2.99 -0.01 3.33
CA GLY A 671 -1.95 -0.92 2.86
C GLY A 671 -2.40 -2.38 2.89
N ALA A 672 -3.00 -2.81 3.99
CA ALA A 672 -3.54 -4.16 4.15
C ALA A 672 -4.71 -4.43 3.19
N ARG A 673 -5.70 -3.53 3.13
CA ARG A 673 -6.85 -3.61 2.22
C ARG A 673 -6.41 -3.77 0.76
N SER A 674 -5.46 -2.94 0.32
CA SER A 674 -4.95 -3.00 -1.05
C SER A 674 -4.27 -4.33 -1.36
N GLN A 675 -3.49 -4.88 -0.45
CA GLN A 675 -2.83 -6.17 -0.63
C GLN A 675 -3.83 -7.33 -0.63
N VAL A 676 -4.82 -7.34 0.26
CA VAL A 676 -5.85 -8.39 0.32
C VAL A 676 -6.66 -8.43 -0.98
N LEU A 677 -7.12 -7.27 -1.47
CA LEU A 677 -7.90 -7.20 -2.71
C LEU A 677 -7.04 -7.58 -3.93
N ALA A 678 -5.76 -7.22 -3.96
CA ALA A 678 -4.87 -7.63 -5.04
C ALA A 678 -4.57 -9.14 -5.00
N ALA A 679 -4.32 -9.71 -3.81
CA ALA A 679 -4.08 -11.14 -3.65
C ALA A 679 -5.30 -12.01 -3.98
N ALA A 680 -6.51 -11.45 -3.87
CA ALA A 680 -7.75 -12.13 -4.24
C ALA A 680 -7.88 -12.41 -5.76
N GLU A 681 -7.24 -11.60 -6.59
CA GLU A 681 -7.34 -11.65 -8.05
C GLU A 681 -6.20 -12.45 -8.72
N VAL A 682 -5.23 -12.94 -7.94
CA VAL A 682 -4.07 -13.69 -8.46
C VAL A 682 -4.35 -15.19 -8.45
N ASP A 683 -3.93 -15.91 -9.50
CA ASP A 683 -4.10 -17.36 -9.61
C ASP A 683 -3.27 -18.13 -8.57
N LEU A 684 -3.81 -19.30 -8.15
CA LEU A 684 -3.23 -20.16 -7.10
C LEU A 684 -1.79 -20.60 -7.38
N GLU A 685 -1.43 -20.82 -8.65
CA GLU A 685 -0.13 -21.39 -9.03
C GLU A 685 0.99 -20.34 -9.06
N GLU A 686 0.65 -19.06 -9.14
CA GLU A 686 1.65 -18.01 -9.39
C GLU A 686 2.26 -17.41 -8.12
N SER A 687 1.60 -17.48 -6.95
CA SER A 687 2.15 -16.74 -5.80
C SER A 687 1.47 -16.96 -4.45
N GLU A 688 1.68 -18.13 -3.81
CA GLU A 688 1.24 -18.37 -2.43
C GLU A 688 1.79 -17.31 -1.46
N TYR A 689 3.01 -16.83 -1.68
CA TYR A 689 3.65 -15.84 -0.82
C TYR A 689 2.92 -14.47 -0.81
N LEU A 690 2.18 -14.12 -1.86
CA LEU A 690 1.38 -12.89 -1.88
C LEU A 690 0.22 -12.94 -0.89
N VAL A 691 -0.41 -14.11 -0.78
CA VAL A 691 -1.48 -14.35 0.19
C VAL A 691 -0.93 -14.29 1.62
N ASP A 692 0.26 -14.87 1.84
CA ASP A 692 0.95 -14.81 3.12
C ASP A 692 1.27 -13.37 3.54
N LEU A 693 1.80 -12.57 2.62
CA LEU A 693 2.13 -11.16 2.88
C LEU A 693 0.87 -10.31 3.12
N ALA A 694 -0.18 -10.49 2.30
CA ALA A 694 -1.44 -9.78 2.46
C ALA A 694 -2.10 -10.10 3.80
N THR A 695 -2.10 -11.39 4.19
CA THR A 695 -2.65 -11.82 5.47
C THR A 695 -1.83 -11.27 6.63
N ALA A 696 -0.49 -11.38 6.58
CA ALA A 696 0.37 -10.83 7.62
C ALA A 696 0.16 -9.32 7.81
N ALA A 697 0.02 -8.56 6.70
CA ALA A 697 -0.26 -7.13 6.75
C ALA A 697 -1.64 -6.83 7.37
N ALA A 698 -2.67 -7.62 7.05
CA ALA A 698 -4.02 -7.45 7.58
C ALA A 698 -4.09 -7.75 9.09
N LEU A 699 -3.42 -8.81 9.55
CA LEU A 699 -3.34 -9.17 10.96
C LEU A 699 -2.61 -8.10 11.77
N ASP A 700 -1.45 -7.63 11.30
CA ASP A 700 -0.71 -6.54 11.96
C ASP A 700 -1.52 -5.24 11.99
N ALA A 701 -2.21 -4.89 10.90
CA ALA A 701 -3.04 -3.69 10.82
C ALA A 701 -4.23 -3.76 11.79
N ALA A 702 -4.89 -4.92 11.92
CA ALA A 702 -6.02 -5.10 12.82
C ALA A 702 -5.60 -4.96 14.30
N VAL A 703 -4.48 -5.59 14.69
CA VAL A 703 -3.94 -5.46 16.05
C VAL A 703 -3.54 -4.02 16.33
N MET A 704 -2.75 -3.40 15.44
CA MET A 704 -2.33 -2.00 15.58
C MET A 704 -3.52 -1.04 15.68
N ALA A 705 -4.54 -1.21 14.83
CA ALA A 705 -5.71 -0.35 14.81
C ALA A 705 -6.53 -0.48 16.09
N THR A 706 -6.77 -1.69 16.56
CA THR A 706 -7.59 -1.93 17.75
C THR A 706 -6.90 -1.50 19.04
N GLU A 707 -5.60 -1.75 19.19
CA GLU A 707 -4.79 -1.25 20.31
C GLU A 707 -4.69 0.29 20.29
N GLY A 708 -4.45 0.86 19.10
CA GLY A 708 -4.38 2.30 18.90
C GLY A 708 -5.70 2.99 19.23
N ALA A 709 -6.82 2.44 18.76
CA ALA A 709 -8.15 2.95 19.04
C ALA A 709 -8.51 2.84 20.54
N LEU A 710 -8.23 1.69 21.16
CA LEU A 710 -8.43 1.52 22.62
C LEU A 710 -7.67 2.58 23.42
N GLN A 711 -6.41 2.84 23.06
CA GLN A 711 -5.59 3.87 23.69
C GLN A 711 -6.19 5.28 23.50
N ILE A 712 -6.76 5.60 22.34
CA ILE A 712 -7.41 6.90 22.05
C ILE A 712 -8.66 7.07 22.91
N HIS A 713 -9.44 6.00 23.13
CA HIS A 713 -10.63 6.03 24.00
C HIS A 713 -10.25 6.21 25.49
N GLY A 714 -9.04 5.81 25.88
CA GLY A 714 -8.58 5.90 27.27
C GLY A 714 -9.38 4.96 28.18
N GLY A 715 -9.74 5.41 29.39
CA GLY A 715 -10.37 4.58 30.41
C GLY A 715 -11.66 3.87 29.96
N ILE A 716 -12.51 4.54 29.18
CA ILE A 716 -13.77 3.94 28.71
C ILE A 716 -13.50 2.75 27.76
N GLY A 717 -12.44 2.82 26.93
CA GLY A 717 -12.08 1.73 26.04
C GLY A 717 -11.63 0.44 26.75
N PHE A 718 -11.21 0.55 28.01
CA PHE A 718 -10.80 -0.58 28.85
C PHE A 718 -11.98 -1.20 29.61
N THR A 719 -13.18 -0.70 29.44
CA THR A 719 -14.37 -1.19 30.15
C THR A 719 -15.32 -1.93 29.23
N TRP A 720 -16.28 -2.65 29.81
CA TRP A 720 -17.37 -3.31 29.09
C TRP A 720 -18.46 -2.34 28.59
N GLU A 721 -18.32 -1.04 28.86
CA GLU A 721 -19.27 -0.02 28.44
C GLU A 721 -19.02 0.45 27.00
N HIS A 722 -17.89 0.06 26.38
CA HIS A 722 -17.53 0.46 25.04
C HIS A 722 -17.12 -0.74 24.18
N PRO A 723 -17.58 -0.85 22.90
CA PRO A 723 -17.38 -2.04 22.07
C PRO A 723 -15.96 -2.23 21.54
N ILE A 724 -15.05 -1.28 21.71
CA ILE A 724 -13.69 -1.35 21.12
C ILE A 724 -12.94 -2.61 21.56
N HIS A 725 -13.15 -3.11 22.77
CA HIS A 725 -12.51 -4.33 23.25
C HIS A 725 -12.98 -5.59 22.50
N LEU A 726 -14.20 -5.59 21.92
CA LEU A 726 -14.68 -6.70 21.09
C LEU A 726 -13.88 -6.79 19.79
N LEU A 727 -13.58 -5.62 19.18
CA LEU A 727 -12.70 -5.56 18.01
C LEU A 727 -11.28 -6.04 18.33
N LEU A 728 -10.72 -5.62 19.47
CA LEU A 728 -9.40 -6.09 19.92
C LEU A 728 -9.38 -7.62 20.12
N ARG A 729 -10.42 -8.20 20.75
CA ARG A 729 -10.53 -9.65 20.95
C ARG A 729 -10.57 -10.41 19.63
N ARG A 730 -11.36 -9.93 18.64
CA ARG A 730 -11.43 -10.54 17.31
C ARG A 730 -10.11 -10.39 16.55
N ALA A 731 -9.46 -9.23 16.59
CA ALA A 731 -8.14 -9.02 15.98
C ALA A 731 -7.09 -9.99 16.55
N GLN A 732 -7.06 -10.19 17.86
CA GLN A 732 -6.13 -11.11 18.53
C GLN A 732 -6.46 -12.59 18.23
N ALA A 733 -7.73 -12.97 18.12
CA ALA A 733 -8.12 -14.31 17.72
C ALA A 733 -7.71 -14.60 16.26
N ASN A 734 -7.98 -13.66 15.35
CA ASN A 734 -7.58 -13.78 13.95
C ASN A 734 -6.06 -13.91 13.79
N ALA A 735 -5.28 -13.21 14.62
CA ALA A 735 -3.82 -13.19 14.58
C ALA A 735 -3.17 -14.58 14.84
N VAL A 736 -3.92 -15.56 15.32
CA VAL A 736 -3.39 -16.90 15.67
C VAL A 736 -4.11 -18.06 14.97
N LEU A 737 -5.35 -17.88 14.50
CA LEU A 737 -6.20 -18.98 14.03
C LEU A 737 -5.78 -19.56 12.66
N VAL A 738 -5.16 -18.77 11.78
CA VAL A 738 -4.77 -19.25 10.43
C VAL A 738 -3.27 -19.18 10.19
N GLY A 739 -2.53 -18.65 11.14
CA GLY A 739 -1.07 -18.46 11.10
C GLY A 739 -0.67 -17.09 11.61
N ARG A 740 0.40 -17.05 12.39
CA ARG A 740 0.94 -15.78 12.91
C ARG A 740 1.60 -14.98 11.79
N ALA A 741 1.51 -13.67 11.86
CA ALA A 741 2.07 -12.77 10.87
C ALA A 741 3.59 -12.96 10.64
N ASP A 742 4.35 -13.29 11.70
CA ASP A 742 5.78 -13.58 11.60
C ASP A 742 6.07 -14.90 10.87
N ALA A 743 5.28 -15.95 11.11
CA ALA A 743 5.40 -17.23 10.42
C ALA A 743 5.01 -17.11 8.92
N LEU A 744 3.96 -16.34 8.62
CA LEU A 744 3.56 -16.04 7.25
C LEU A 744 4.66 -15.30 6.48
N ARG A 745 5.26 -14.28 7.10
CA ARG A 745 6.40 -13.55 6.52
C ARG A 745 7.62 -14.43 6.33
N ASP A 746 7.91 -15.32 7.26
CA ASP A 746 9.05 -16.23 7.16
C ASP A 746 8.91 -17.17 5.96
N ARG A 747 7.70 -17.72 5.76
CA ARG A 747 7.40 -18.56 4.59
C ARG A 747 7.47 -17.78 3.28
N ALA A 748 6.89 -16.59 3.22
CA ALA A 748 6.97 -15.72 2.04
C ALA A 748 8.42 -15.40 1.68
N ALA A 749 9.27 -15.06 2.68
CA ALA A 749 10.69 -14.81 2.45
C ALA A 749 11.43 -16.05 1.95
N ALA A 750 11.10 -17.24 2.46
CA ALA A 750 11.70 -18.49 2.00
C ALA A 750 11.41 -18.75 0.51
N GLU A 751 10.17 -18.47 0.08
CA GLU A 751 9.78 -18.59 -1.33
C GLU A 751 10.48 -17.56 -2.20
N LEU A 752 10.53 -16.31 -1.80
CA LEU A 752 11.22 -15.23 -2.51
C LEU A 752 12.73 -15.50 -2.69
N LEU A 753 13.36 -16.14 -1.71
CA LEU A 753 14.79 -16.44 -1.71
C LEU A 753 15.13 -17.78 -2.39
N ARG A 754 14.16 -18.66 -2.60
CA ARG A 754 14.35 -20.01 -3.18
C ARG A 754 15.09 -19.99 -4.52
N PRO A 755 14.72 -19.20 -5.55
CA PRO A 755 15.38 -19.22 -6.84
C PRO A 755 16.88 -18.87 -6.77
N LEU A 756 17.23 -17.94 -5.90
CA LEU A 756 18.63 -17.52 -5.69
C LEU A 756 19.44 -18.57 -4.94
N ARG A 757 18.81 -19.28 -4.01
CA ARG A 757 19.40 -20.40 -3.27
C ARG A 757 19.68 -21.59 -4.19
N GLU A 758 18.74 -21.95 -5.06
CA GLU A 758 18.90 -23.01 -6.06
C GLU A 758 20.03 -22.69 -7.03
N LYS A 759 20.06 -21.49 -7.60
CA LYS A 759 21.13 -21.02 -8.47
C LYS A 759 22.53 -21.08 -7.81
N ARG A 760 22.62 -20.77 -6.52
CA ARG A 760 23.86 -20.88 -5.75
C ARG A 760 24.32 -22.32 -5.57
N ILE A 761 23.38 -23.23 -5.29
CA ILE A 761 23.66 -24.68 -5.16
C ILE A 761 24.16 -25.23 -6.49
N GLU A 762 23.50 -24.93 -7.61
CA GLU A 762 23.93 -25.35 -8.95
C GLU A 762 25.36 -24.86 -9.28
N GLN A 763 25.67 -23.61 -8.97
CA GLN A 763 27.01 -23.04 -9.15
C GLN A 763 28.06 -23.71 -8.26
N ALA A 764 27.70 -24.16 -7.06
CA ALA A 764 28.61 -24.88 -6.18
C ALA A 764 28.84 -26.32 -6.64
N LEU A 765 27.82 -26.99 -7.20
CA LEU A 765 27.92 -28.32 -7.77
C LEU A 765 28.64 -28.39 -9.12
N SER A 766 28.69 -27.26 -9.84
CA SER A 766 29.40 -27.13 -11.14
C SER A 766 30.90 -26.79 -10.98
N ARG A 767 31.37 -26.52 -9.78
CA ARG A 767 32.78 -26.32 -9.40
C ARG A 767 33.37 -27.60 -8.80
#